data_fc2be33e3543c197217f3fc450060f8d
#
_entry.id   fc2be33e3543c197217f3fc450060f8d
#
_cell.length_a   1.000
_cell.length_b   1.000
_cell.length_c   1.000
_cell.angle_alpha   90.00
_cell.angle_beta   90.00
_cell.angle_gamma   90.00
#
_symmetry.space_group_name_H-M   'P 1'
#
loop_
_entity.id
_entity.type
_entity.pdbx_description
1 polymer ?
#
loop_
_entity_poly.entity_id
_entity_poly.type
_entity_poly.pdbx_seq_one_letter_code
_entity_poly.pdbx_strand_id
1 'polypeptide(L)'
;MTGNTGTIQWQSSTDNVTFTNISGATSATLTGATIGALTATRYYRAVVTGGCSTATSNVVTITVNPTSVAGTASTNQTICSGATPANLTLTGNNGTIQWQSSTDNVTFTNISGATSATLNGATIGALTATRYYRAVVTSGVCSAANSNVVTITIGGNSIWNGSNWDITPSGTTNLIFNGDYNSSSDINGCVCTVNSGNVIINSGHDMSLVGSVTVNGGSLTFENNSNLIQQQNVTNSGNVIIKRNSSALRRLDYTLWSSPVVGQNLLNFSPATLTNRFYTYNTITNLYDVVGSPSTTNFASAKGYLIRVPNNFPSITPTIYNGVFTGVPNNGNISFNLVDGGSDTVRFNATGNPYPSSINLDNFITSNSSNIEGTLWFWRKLNDDNNPVSYSTCTTVGCTINNSHNYTDENLISVGQGFLVKAKAGATTVNFTNSIRSSENVNQFFRTASIDRYWLELKNVADKSFGKKLIAYVDDATLGYDDGKDGLYLNDSPIALTSIIDNKELIIQARPTFDTGDIIPLNFKTTIADTYSVTLTEKEGIFMSQPIYLRDNQTSTIHNLQQSAYIFTSDVGNFAGRFDILYDSALSNNDNYFENNILVFSSNSNLIVKSTKDLIDSIAIYDLSGRLLLNEKGFNSLEEHLKIRQTNQVLIVKVKTIDGAVKIQKVLF
;
A
#
# COMPACT_ATOMS: atom_id res chain seq x y z
N MET A 1 62.85 38.60 1.90
CA MET A 1 62.79 39.25 0.58
C MET A 1 64.16 39.32 -0.04
N THR A 2 64.26 39.16 -1.35
CA THR A 2 65.52 39.27 -2.10
C THR A 2 65.31 40.30 -3.24
N GLY A 3 66.40 41.04 -3.61
CA GLY A 3 66.31 41.99 -4.74
C GLY A 3 65.56 43.31 -4.50
N ASN A 4 65.28 43.66 -3.25
CA ASN A 4 64.61 44.91 -2.89
C ASN A 4 65.64 46.06 -2.78
N THR A 5 65.26 47.24 -3.23
CA THR A 5 66.00 48.52 -3.00
C THR A 5 65.04 49.49 -2.34
N GLY A 6 65.32 49.92 -1.10
CA GLY A 6 64.46 50.79 -0.29
C GLY A 6 64.25 50.26 1.13
N THR A 7 63.49 51.05 1.93
CA THR A 7 63.13 50.66 3.30
C THR A 7 61.97 49.68 3.29
N ILE A 8 62.06 48.58 4.07
CA ILE A 8 61.03 47.53 4.15
C ILE A 8 60.17 47.80 5.38
N GLN A 9 58.86 47.59 5.21
CA GLN A 9 57.93 47.50 6.30
C GLN A 9 57.03 46.25 6.07
N TRP A 10 57.07 45.26 6.95
CA TRP A 10 56.17 44.15 6.89
C TRP A 10 54.82 44.48 7.46
N GLN A 11 53.79 43.94 6.84
CA GLN A 11 52.40 44.08 7.20
C GLN A 11 51.77 42.74 7.40
N SER A 12 50.76 42.66 8.32
CA SER A 12 49.93 41.48 8.52
C SER A 12 48.45 41.79 8.31
N SER A 13 47.71 40.77 7.94
CA SER A 13 46.24 40.84 7.75
C SER A 13 45.55 39.58 8.28
N THR A 14 44.30 39.73 8.72
CA THR A 14 43.41 38.62 9.10
C THR A 14 42.45 38.26 7.96
N ASP A 15 42.21 39.16 7.04
CA ASP A 15 41.19 39.06 5.97
C ASP A 15 41.74 39.05 4.55
N ASN A 16 43.09 39.19 4.41
CA ASN A 16 43.82 39.33 3.15
C ASN A 16 43.44 40.60 2.34
N VAL A 17 42.75 41.54 2.96
CA VAL A 17 42.29 42.80 2.35
C VAL A 17 42.88 44.00 3.09
N THR A 18 42.69 44.05 4.40
CA THR A 18 43.17 45.11 5.26
C THR A 18 44.48 44.72 5.91
N PHE A 19 45.60 45.37 5.51
CA PHE A 19 46.94 45.12 6.02
C PHE A 19 47.39 46.20 6.98
N THR A 20 47.91 45.81 8.15
CA THR A 20 48.46 46.72 9.16
C THR A 20 49.95 46.47 9.35
N ASN A 21 50.73 47.55 9.62
CA ASN A 21 52.16 47.46 9.84
C ASN A 21 52.49 46.64 11.09
N ILE A 22 53.48 45.75 10.97
CA ILE A 22 54.03 45.05 12.11
C ILE A 22 55.14 45.93 12.67
N SER A 23 54.97 46.38 13.91
CA SER A 23 55.92 47.32 14.56
C SER A 23 57.36 46.76 14.58
N GLY A 24 58.34 47.56 14.12
CA GLY A 24 59.72 47.15 14.09
C GLY A 24 60.12 46.09 13.05
N ALA A 25 59.23 45.62 12.23
CA ALA A 25 59.52 44.58 11.21
C ALA A 25 60.00 45.23 9.91
N THR A 26 61.22 45.70 9.89
CA THR A 26 61.89 46.44 8.78
C THR A 26 63.01 45.68 8.11
N SER A 27 63.36 44.49 8.57
CA SER A 27 64.41 43.63 8.01
C SER A 27 63.94 42.90 6.75
N ALA A 28 64.86 42.50 5.86
CA ALA A 28 64.55 41.69 4.68
C ALA A 28 63.87 40.32 5.02
N THR A 29 64.08 39.86 6.25
CA THR A 29 63.46 38.64 6.77
C THR A 29 62.49 38.98 7.91
N LEU A 30 61.22 38.57 7.79
CA LEU A 30 60.25 38.55 8.90
C LEU A 30 60.44 37.23 9.66
N THR A 31 60.91 37.32 10.91
CA THR A 31 61.24 36.12 11.70
C THR A 31 59.95 35.55 12.37
N GLY A 32 59.98 34.23 12.63
CA GLY A 32 58.90 33.58 13.38
C GLY A 32 58.72 34.12 14.80
N ALA A 33 59.83 34.59 15.43
CA ALA A 33 59.76 35.24 16.73
C ALA A 33 58.98 36.58 16.70
N THR A 34 59.13 37.32 15.60
CA THR A 34 58.37 38.57 15.40
C THR A 34 56.90 38.31 15.08
N ILE A 35 56.56 37.23 14.37
CA ILE A 35 55.21 36.78 14.07
C ILE A 35 54.49 36.31 15.34
N GLY A 36 55.22 35.58 16.20
CA GLY A 36 54.66 34.95 17.39
C GLY A 36 53.81 33.71 17.10
N ALA A 37 53.21 33.16 18.14
CA ALA A 37 52.29 32.03 18.01
C ALA A 37 50.94 32.47 17.40
N LEU A 38 50.54 31.77 16.35
CA LEU A 38 49.30 32.07 15.67
C LEU A 38 48.17 31.10 16.09
N THR A 39 46.99 31.63 16.33
CA THR A 39 45.76 30.85 16.64
C THR A 39 44.78 30.84 15.47
N ALA A 40 45.04 31.63 14.42
CA ALA A 40 44.24 31.68 13.20
C ALA A 40 45.16 32.00 12.01
N THR A 41 44.70 31.62 10.80
CA THR A 41 45.34 31.90 9.53
C THR A 41 45.65 33.41 9.42
N ARG A 42 46.92 33.77 8.97
CA ARG A 42 47.38 35.12 8.80
C ARG A 42 48.04 35.28 7.44
N TYR A 43 47.90 36.50 6.91
CA TYR A 43 48.47 36.94 5.64
C TYR A 43 49.56 37.93 5.91
N TYR A 44 50.69 37.82 5.22
CA TYR A 44 51.84 38.72 5.37
C TYR A 44 52.29 39.22 4.01
N ARG A 45 52.69 40.51 3.97
CA ARG A 45 53.32 41.10 2.81
C ARG A 45 54.35 42.17 3.26
N ALA A 46 55.30 42.47 2.41
CA ALA A 46 56.19 43.59 2.63
C ALA A 46 55.86 44.75 1.72
N VAL A 47 55.90 45.93 2.26
CA VAL A 47 55.86 47.20 1.52
C VAL A 47 57.29 47.72 1.52
N VAL A 48 57.81 48.04 0.32
CA VAL A 48 59.15 48.62 0.13
C VAL A 48 58.98 50.06 -0.38
N THR A 49 59.58 51.00 0.37
CA THR A 49 59.49 52.43 0.00
C THR A 49 60.87 52.87 -0.49
N GLY A 50 60.96 53.24 -1.74
CA GLY A 50 62.14 53.88 -2.37
C GLY A 50 61.94 55.37 -2.53
N GLY A 51 62.90 56.07 -3.07
CA GLY A 51 62.90 57.54 -3.21
C GLY A 51 61.80 58.11 -4.14
N CYS A 52 61.18 57.25 -5.04
CA CYS A 52 60.23 57.70 -6.03
C CYS A 52 58.87 56.94 -5.97
N SER A 53 58.77 55.77 -5.31
CA SER A 53 57.55 54.98 -5.27
C SER A 53 57.60 53.94 -4.16
N THR A 54 56.41 53.41 -3.81
CA THR A 54 56.25 52.22 -2.94
C THR A 54 55.87 51.00 -3.79
N ALA A 55 56.42 49.83 -3.47
CA ALA A 55 56.11 48.56 -4.07
C ALA A 55 55.68 47.56 -2.98
N THR A 56 54.72 46.73 -3.32
CA THR A 56 54.19 45.70 -2.39
C THR A 56 54.57 44.31 -2.91
N SER A 57 55.08 43.44 -2.02
CA SER A 57 55.37 42.07 -2.38
C SER A 57 54.08 41.22 -2.61
N ASN A 58 54.26 40.04 -3.16
CA ASN A 58 53.21 39.00 -3.07
C ASN A 58 52.85 38.72 -1.59
N VAL A 59 51.63 38.26 -1.37
CA VAL A 59 51.13 37.85 -0.05
C VAL A 59 51.63 36.42 0.26
N VAL A 60 52.09 36.23 1.46
CA VAL A 60 52.39 34.89 2.04
C VAL A 60 51.33 34.56 3.05
N THR A 61 50.73 33.40 2.90
CA THR A 61 49.72 32.89 3.84
C THR A 61 50.36 31.88 4.80
N ILE A 62 50.15 32.09 6.11
CA ILE A 62 50.42 31.12 7.13
C ILE A 62 49.10 30.55 7.60
N THR A 63 48.78 29.33 7.17
CA THR A 63 47.54 28.65 7.51
C THR A 63 47.68 27.98 8.89
N VAL A 64 46.75 28.30 9.79
CA VAL A 64 46.59 27.60 11.06
C VAL A 64 45.43 26.64 10.93
N ASN A 65 45.70 25.34 10.98
CA ASN A 65 44.66 24.31 11.00
C ASN A 65 44.18 24.15 12.46
N PRO A 66 42.87 24.11 12.71
CA PRO A 66 42.38 23.76 14.02
C PRO A 66 42.79 22.31 14.36
N THR A 67 42.93 21.98 15.63
CA THR A 67 43.23 20.62 16.06
C THR A 67 42.19 19.62 15.59
N SER A 68 42.64 18.45 15.21
CA SER A 68 41.72 17.35 14.87
C SER A 68 40.88 16.97 16.09
N VAL A 69 39.56 16.95 15.94
CA VAL A 69 38.64 16.47 16.96
C VAL A 69 37.95 15.21 16.43
N ALA A 70 38.13 14.10 17.16
CA ALA A 70 37.64 12.79 16.71
C ALA A 70 36.11 12.72 16.56
N GLY A 71 35.39 13.42 17.44
CA GLY A 71 33.96 13.23 17.59
C GLY A 71 33.61 11.94 18.31
N THR A 72 32.29 11.67 18.38
CA THR A 72 31.74 10.46 18.99
C THR A 72 30.98 9.66 17.94
N ALA A 73 31.40 8.40 17.76
CA ALA A 73 30.69 7.45 16.93
C ALA A 73 29.48 6.86 17.67
N SER A 74 28.45 6.41 16.92
CA SER A 74 27.21 5.83 17.42
C SER A 74 27.42 4.62 18.35
N THR A 75 26.35 4.13 18.96
CA THR A 75 26.38 3.01 19.91
C THR A 75 26.66 1.66 19.23
N ASN A 76 27.10 0.67 20.03
CA ASN A 76 27.24 -0.71 19.59
C ASN A 76 25.93 -1.31 19.09
N GLN A 77 26.02 -2.29 18.20
CA GLN A 77 24.87 -3.02 17.66
C GLN A 77 25.06 -4.53 17.85
N THR A 78 23.95 -5.25 18.04
CA THR A 78 23.91 -6.72 17.92
C THR A 78 22.97 -7.07 16.79
N ILE A 79 23.41 -7.90 15.86
CA ILE A 79 22.66 -8.29 14.66
C ILE A 79 22.71 -9.80 14.44
N CYS A 80 21.80 -10.31 13.62
CA CYS A 80 21.85 -11.69 13.16
C CYS A 80 23.01 -11.93 12.20
N SER A 81 23.54 -13.16 12.17
CA SER A 81 24.51 -13.56 11.15
C SER A 81 23.94 -13.40 9.75
N GLY A 82 24.69 -12.74 8.87
CA GLY A 82 24.27 -12.41 7.51
C GLY A 82 23.37 -11.16 7.39
N ALA A 83 23.06 -10.48 8.48
CA ALA A 83 22.32 -9.22 8.44
C ALA A 83 23.26 -8.03 8.17
N THR A 84 22.70 -6.99 7.55
CA THR A 84 23.35 -5.69 7.37
C THR A 84 23.07 -4.82 8.58
N PRO A 85 24.10 -4.19 9.22
CA PRO A 85 23.88 -3.32 10.37
C PRO A 85 23.20 -2.00 9.99
N ALA A 86 22.65 -1.31 10.98
CA ALA A 86 22.21 0.06 10.82
C ALA A 86 23.39 1.00 10.55
N ASN A 87 23.13 2.17 10.01
CA ASN A 87 24.14 3.19 9.74
C ASN A 87 24.90 3.57 11.01
N LEU A 88 26.22 3.76 10.88
CA LEU A 88 27.05 4.35 11.94
C LEU A 88 27.21 5.84 11.68
N THR A 89 27.01 6.66 12.70
CA THR A 89 27.09 8.12 12.61
C THR A 89 28.20 8.65 13.49
N LEU A 90 28.89 9.70 13.04
CA LEU A 90 29.89 10.45 13.78
C LEU A 90 29.40 11.85 14.05
N THR A 91 29.47 12.33 15.28
CA THR A 91 29.02 13.65 15.70
C THR A 91 30.16 14.39 16.45
N GLY A 92 30.18 15.72 16.36
CA GLY A 92 31.12 16.56 17.10
C GLY A 92 32.56 16.50 16.60
N ASN A 93 32.84 15.98 15.40
CA ASN A 93 34.18 15.94 14.80
C ASN A 93 34.54 17.26 14.17
N ASN A 94 35.89 17.52 14.11
CA ASN A 94 36.47 18.64 13.35
C ASN A 94 37.66 18.14 12.53
N GLY A 95 37.50 18.12 11.21
CA GLY A 95 38.48 17.66 10.22
C GLY A 95 37.85 16.70 9.20
N THR A 96 38.67 16.20 8.29
CA THR A 96 38.29 15.18 7.30
C THR A 96 38.18 13.80 7.93
N ILE A 97 37.17 13.07 7.57
CA ILE A 97 36.82 11.76 8.14
C ILE A 97 37.33 10.65 7.23
N GLN A 98 37.84 9.57 7.83
CA GLN A 98 38.04 8.27 7.20
C GLN A 98 37.58 7.18 8.16
N TRP A 99 36.54 6.42 7.78
CA TRP A 99 36.15 5.25 8.55
C TRP A 99 37.07 4.08 8.31
N GLN A 100 37.33 3.33 9.39
CA GLN A 100 38.11 2.13 9.42
C GLN A 100 37.35 0.95 10.00
N SER A 101 37.68 -0.26 9.58
CA SER A 101 37.14 -1.51 10.14
C SER A 101 38.25 -2.40 10.66
N SER A 102 37.90 -3.28 11.61
CA SER A 102 38.78 -4.26 12.19
C SER A 102 38.05 -5.58 12.49
N THR A 103 38.79 -6.69 12.47
CA THR A 103 38.31 -8.00 12.91
C THR A 103 38.77 -8.34 14.33
N ASP A 104 39.83 -7.71 14.84
CA ASP A 104 40.50 -8.03 16.10
C ASP A 104 40.46 -6.87 17.13
N ASN A 105 39.85 -5.74 16.76
CA ASN A 105 39.82 -4.49 17.54
C ASN A 105 41.24 -3.88 17.80
N VAL A 106 42.24 -4.33 17.09
CA VAL A 106 43.65 -3.86 17.22
C VAL A 106 44.11 -3.27 15.89
N THR A 107 44.00 -4.04 14.82
CA THR A 107 44.44 -3.66 13.48
C THR A 107 43.29 -3.10 12.69
N PHE A 108 43.29 -1.80 12.42
CA PHE A 108 42.26 -1.11 11.68
C PHE A 108 42.68 -0.77 10.26
N THR A 109 41.85 -1.06 9.27
CA THR A 109 42.05 -0.77 7.85
C THR A 109 41.01 0.21 7.33
N ASN A 110 41.41 1.11 6.42
CA ASN A 110 40.51 2.09 5.82
C ASN A 110 39.43 1.40 4.99
N ILE A 111 38.19 1.85 5.16
CA ILE A 111 37.09 1.50 4.29
C ILE A 111 37.12 2.46 3.12
N SER A 112 37.30 1.96 1.90
CA SER A 112 37.46 2.78 0.70
C SER A 112 36.20 3.66 0.48
N GLY A 113 36.45 4.97 0.28
CA GLY A 113 35.37 5.95 0.03
C GLY A 113 34.52 6.33 1.25
N ALA A 114 34.76 5.77 2.44
CA ALA A 114 33.97 6.05 3.63
C ALA A 114 34.48 7.32 4.35
N THR A 115 34.19 8.47 3.79
CA THR A 115 34.68 9.80 4.26
C THR A 115 33.55 10.71 4.76
N SER A 116 32.30 10.25 4.76
CA SER A 116 31.14 10.97 5.32
C SER A 116 31.03 10.81 6.83
N ALA A 117 30.30 11.74 7.50
CA ALA A 117 29.93 11.58 8.89
C ALA A 117 29.04 10.35 9.14
N THR A 118 28.39 9.82 8.11
CA THR A 118 27.61 8.58 8.16
C THR A 118 28.29 7.50 7.33
N LEU A 119 28.62 6.36 7.96
CA LEU A 119 28.97 5.11 7.30
C LEU A 119 27.70 4.28 7.15
N ASN A 120 27.23 4.13 5.91
CA ASN A 120 25.99 3.42 5.62
C ASN A 120 26.13 1.91 5.87
N GLY A 121 25.10 1.30 6.45
CA GLY A 121 25.03 -0.15 6.65
C GLY A 121 25.22 -0.93 5.34
N ALA A 122 24.68 -0.44 4.23
CA ALA A 122 24.89 -1.04 2.91
C ALA A 122 26.36 -1.06 2.46
N THR A 123 27.18 -0.06 2.85
CA THR A 123 28.63 -0.03 2.61
C THR A 123 29.37 -1.05 3.49
N ILE A 124 28.89 -1.26 4.72
CA ILE A 124 29.41 -2.29 5.62
C ILE A 124 29.11 -3.69 5.05
N GLY A 125 27.90 -3.88 4.53
CA GLY A 125 27.40 -5.15 4.01
C GLY A 125 26.93 -6.11 5.10
N ALA A 126 26.56 -7.31 4.69
CA ALA A 126 26.14 -8.39 5.59
C ALA A 126 27.33 -8.96 6.39
N LEU A 127 27.15 -9.11 7.69
CA LEU A 127 28.21 -9.59 8.59
C LEU A 127 27.92 -10.98 9.13
N THR A 128 28.92 -11.88 9.07
CA THR A 128 28.82 -13.24 9.64
C THR A 128 29.69 -13.42 10.89
N ALA A 129 30.47 -12.39 11.28
CA ALA A 129 31.29 -12.36 12.46
C ALA A 129 31.33 -10.93 13.03
N THR A 130 31.63 -10.83 14.33
CA THR A 130 31.79 -9.55 15.02
C THR A 130 32.85 -8.68 14.32
N ARG A 131 32.53 -7.38 14.17
CA ARG A 131 33.36 -6.37 13.54
C ARG A 131 33.41 -5.10 14.38
N TYR A 132 34.52 -4.39 14.25
CA TYR A 132 34.84 -3.16 14.96
C TYR A 132 35.02 -2.03 13.97
N TYR A 133 34.50 -0.85 14.28
CA TYR A 133 34.52 0.33 13.41
C TYR A 133 34.94 1.55 14.22
N ARG A 134 35.75 2.42 13.62
CA ARG A 134 36.08 3.74 14.16
C ARG A 134 36.22 4.75 13.05
N ALA A 135 36.09 6.02 13.37
CA ALA A 135 36.44 7.11 12.48
C ALA A 135 37.80 7.68 12.86
N VAL A 136 38.65 7.94 11.87
CA VAL A 136 39.86 8.73 11.98
C VAL A 136 39.59 10.10 11.42
N VAL A 137 39.88 11.15 12.20
CA VAL A 137 39.60 12.54 11.81
C VAL A 137 40.92 13.31 11.76
N THR A 138 41.19 14.00 10.65
CA THR A 138 42.43 14.75 10.44
C THR A 138 42.11 16.18 9.97
N SER A 139 42.68 17.16 10.65
CA SER A 139 42.55 18.58 10.27
C SER A 139 43.88 19.09 9.74
N GLY A 140 43.98 19.25 8.41
CA GLY A 140 45.19 19.72 7.73
C GLY A 140 46.42 18.85 8.04
N VAL A 141 47.43 19.45 8.60
CA VAL A 141 48.69 18.79 8.99
C VAL A 141 48.73 18.34 10.46
N CYS A 142 47.63 18.50 11.19
CA CYS A 142 47.53 18.12 12.59
C CYS A 142 47.50 16.59 12.74
N SER A 143 47.96 16.09 13.90
CA SER A 143 47.83 14.65 14.20
C SER A 143 46.41 14.17 14.13
N ALA A 144 46.19 13.01 13.55
CA ALA A 144 44.89 12.39 13.47
C ALA A 144 44.33 12.03 14.86
N ALA A 145 43.02 12.14 15.03
CA ALA A 145 42.30 11.76 16.24
C ALA A 145 41.30 10.63 15.93
N ASN A 146 41.22 9.61 16.79
CA ASN A 146 40.34 8.46 16.62
C ASN A 146 39.08 8.63 17.47
N SER A 147 37.91 8.31 16.90
CA SER A 147 36.65 8.19 17.66
C SER A 147 36.72 6.99 18.64
N ASN A 148 35.66 6.87 19.48
CA ASN A 148 35.36 5.60 20.13
C ASN A 148 35.18 4.49 19.08
N VAL A 149 35.41 3.24 19.48
CA VAL A 149 35.14 2.07 18.64
C VAL A 149 33.66 1.70 18.79
N VAL A 150 33.01 1.45 17.66
CA VAL A 150 31.69 0.82 17.59
C VAL A 150 31.88 -0.67 17.32
N THR A 151 31.33 -1.52 18.19
CA THR A 151 31.31 -2.96 18.01
C THR A 151 29.97 -3.40 17.43
N ILE A 152 30.03 -4.15 16.33
CA ILE A 152 28.85 -4.85 15.77
C ILE A 152 29.05 -6.33 16.08
N THR A 153 28.25 -6.84 17.03
CA THR A 153 28.30 -8.22 17.51
C THR A 153 27.32 -9.09 16.76
N ILE A 154 27.68 -10.32 16.42
CA ILE A 154 26.74 -11.34 15.95
C ILE A 154 26.09 -11.99 17.15
N GLY A 155 24.74 -12.04 17.15
CA GLY A 155 23.98 -12.62 18.24
C GLY A 155 24.24 -14.13 18.43
N GLY A 156 24.11 -14.58 19.66
CA GLY A 156 24.31 -15.95 20.06
C GLY A 156 23.08 -16.85 19.86
N ASN A 157 23.04 -17.97 20.59
CA ASN A 157 21.94 -18.91 20.60
C ASN A 157 21.09 -18.70 21.86
N SER A 158 19.78 -18.86 21.73
CA SER A 158 18.82 -19.11 22.81
C SER A 158 18.34 -20.55 22.68
N ILE A 159 18.68 -21.37 23.65
CA ILE A 159 18.41 -22.81 23.61
C ILE A 159 17.30 -23.14 24.60
N TRP A 160 16.20 -23.71 24.08
CA TRP A 160 15.14 -24.28 24.88
C TRP A 160 15.44 -25.75 25.18
N ASN A 161 15.55 -26.12 26.44
CA ASN A 161 15.93 -27.47 26.88
C ASN A 161 14.73 -28.41 27.22
N GLY A 162 13.49 -27.93 26.95
CA GLY A 162 12.24 -28.58 27.30
C GLY A 162 11.59 -28.03 28.57
N SER A 163 12.25 -27.14 29.32
CA SER A 163 11.74 -26.53 30.54
C SER A 163 11.95 -25.05 30.62
N ASN A 164 13.13 -24.55 30.19
CA ASN A 164 13.50 -23.15 30.23
C ASN A 164 14.50 -22.80 29.10
N TRP A 165 14.59 -21.53 28.79
CA TRP A 165 15.62 -20.96 27.93
C TRP A 165 16.91 -20.77 28.72
N ASP A 166 18.06 -21.13 28.16
CA ASP A 166 19.37 -20.81 28.71
C ASP A 166 19.68 -19.30 28.61
N ILE A 167 19.26 -18.67 27.51
CA ILE A 167 19.27 -17.21 27.26
C ILE A 167 17.91 -16.83 26.74
N THR A 168 17.32 -15.76 27.29
CA THR A 168 16.02 -15.26 26.83
C THR A 168 16.06 -14.95 25.32
N PRO A 169 15.10 -15.46 24.52
CA PRO A 169 14.98 -15.16 23.11
C PRO A 169 14.92 -13.65 22.82
N SER A 170 15.56 -13.26 21.75
CA SER A 170 15.49 -11.89 21.24
C SER A 170 15.59 -11.90 19.71
N GLY A 171 15.21 -10.79 19.04
CA GLY A 171 15.34 -10.64 17.59
C GLY A 171 16.76 -10.76 17.04
N THR A 172 17.77 -10.90 17.93
CA THR A 172 19.19 -11.03 17.58
C THR A 172 19.81 -12.36 17.98
N THR A 173 19.03 -13.32 18.52
CA THR A 173 19.52 -14.66 18.89
C THR A 173 18.91 -15.74 17.99
N ASN A 174 19.63 -16.84 17.78
CA ASN A 174 19.10 -18.02 17.10
C ASN A 174 18.23 -18.82 18.10
N LEU A 175 17.04 -19.19 17.67
CA LEU A 175 16.14 -20.06 18.46
C LEU A 175 16.46 -21.51 18.20
N ILE A 176 16.80 -22.27 19.25
CA ILE A 176 17.09 -23.72 19.17
C ILE A 176 16.19 -24.45 20.15
N PHE A 177 15.36 -25.35 19.65
CA PHE A 177 14.45 -26.16 20.45
C PHE A 177 14.95 -27.60 20.55
N ASN A 178 15.20 -28.06 21.77
CA ASN A 178 15.64 -29.42 22.10
C ASN A 178 14.63 -30.17 23.00
N GLY A 179 13.36 -29.76 23.02
CA GLY A 179 12.28 -30.37 23.80
C GLY A 179 10.95 -29.70 23.52
N ASP A 180 9.90 -30.20 24.15
CA ASP A 180 8.53 -29.68 24.01
C ASP A 180 8.43 -28.22 24.42
N TYR A 181 7.76 -27.39 23.60
CA TYR A 181 7.57 -25.99 23.83
C TYR A 181 6.16 -25.54 23.43
N ASN A 182 5.54 -24.76 24.29
CA ASN A 182 4.29 -24.04 23.97
C ASN A 182 4.53 -22.54 24.17
N SER A 183 4.28 -21.75 23.16
CA SER A 183 4.45 -20.30 23.26
C SER A 183 3.47 -19.68 24.25
N SER A 184 3.95 -18.76 25.10
CA SER A 184 3.13 -17.94 26.00
C SER A 184 2.96 -16.50 25.50
N SER A 185 3.68 -16.13 24.45
CA SER A 185 3.67 -14.83 23.78
C SER A 185 4.36 -14.99 22.43
N ASP A 186 4.44 -13.89 21.68
CA ASP A 186 5.26 -13.80 20.47
C ASP A 186 6.72 -14.12 20.77
N ILE A 187 7.39 -14.73 19.78
CA ILE A 187 8.81 -15.08 19.88
C ILE A 187 9.58 -14.55 18.67
N ASN A 188 10.69 -13.87 18.95
CA ASN A 188 11.53 -13.27 17.94
C ASN A 188 12.92 -13.92 17.92
N GLY A 189 13.50 -14.12 16.74
CA GLY A 189 14.81 -14.70 16.59
C GLY A 189 15.47 -14.43 15.25
N CYS A 190 16.73 -14.80 15.14
CA CYS A 190 17.45 -14.77 13.88
C CYS A 190 17.02 -15.90 12.95
N VAL A 191 17.14 -17.12 13.42
CA VAL A 191 16.71 -18.35 12.76
C VAL A 191 16.05 -19.26 13.78
N CYS A 192 15.26 -20.22 13.31
CA CYS A 192 14.64 -21.24 14.16
C CYS A 192 15.17 -22.61 13.76
N THR A 193 15.66 -23.38 14.74
CA THR A 193 16.03 -24.79 14.58
C THR A 193 15.31 -25.64 15.60
N VAL A 194 14.55 -26.64 15.13
CA VAL A 194 13.91 -27.64 15.98
C VAL A 194 14.67 -28.96 15.83
N ASN A 195 15.33 -29.39 16.89
CA ASN A 195 16.08 -30.66 16.92
C ASN A 195 15.24 -31.82 17.49
N SER A 196 14.36 -31.51 18.45
CA SER A 196 13.47 -32.50 19.07
C SER A 196 12.32 -31.81 19.78
N GLY A 197 11.30 -32.63 20.16
CA GLY A 197 10.10 -32.20 20.88
C GLY A 197 9.01 -31.66 19.97
N ASN A 198 7.87 -31.33 20.59
CA ASN A 198 6.71 -30.70 19.94
C ASN A 198 6.72 -29.20 20.24
N VAL A 199 7.10 -28.39 19.27
CA VAL A 199 7.11 -26.95 19.37
C VAL A 199 5.80 -26.41 18.82
N ILE A 200 5.04 -25.71 19.67
CA ILE A 200 3.72 -25.17 19.32
C ILE A 200 3.73 -23.65 19.49
N ILE A 201 3.43 -22.95 18.41
CA ILE A 201 3.11 -21.52 18.44
C ILE A 201 1.60 -21.40 18.53
N ASN A 202 1.14 -20.96 19.68
CA ASN A 202 -0.28 -20.93 20.03
C ASN A 202 -1.04 -19.87 19.22
N SER A 203 -2.36 -20.05 19.15
CA SER A 203 -3.26 -19.08 18.53
C SER A 203 -3.07 -17.68 19.10
N GLY A 204 -2.93 -16.68 18.24
CA GLY A 204 -2.69 -15.28 18.61
C GLY A 204 -1.22 -14.94 18.93
N HIS A 205 -0.30 -15.92 18.81
CA HIS A 205 1.13 -15.68 18.92
C HIS A 205 1.82 -15.79 17.56
N ASP A 206 2.88 -15.04 17.38
CA ASP A 206 3.69 -15.03 16.17
C ASP A 206 5.14 -15.48 16.43
N MET A 207 5.73 -16.13 15.44
CA MET A 207 7.16 -16.33 15.37
C MET A 207 7.74 -15.42 14.27
N SER A 208 8.56 -14.43 14.66
CA SER A 208 9.21 -13.51 13.75
C SER A 208 10.71 -13.80 13.66
N LEU A 209 11.19 -14.09 12.44
CA LEU A 209 12.56 -14.45 12.16
C LEU A 209 13.18 -13.55 11.11
N VAL A 210 14.46 -13.28 11.27
CA VAL A 210 15.26 -12.64 10.20
C VAL A 210 15.51 -13.64 9.07
N GLY A 211 15.87 -14.88 9.40
CA GLY A 211 16.31 -15.93 8.47
C GLY A 211 15.42 -17.16 8.43
N SER A 212 16.02 -18.34 8.35
CA SER A 212 15.38 -19.60 8.02
C SER A 212 14.76 -20.34 9.22
N VAL A 213 13.86 -21.27 8.87
CA VAL A 213 13.38 -22.35 9.74
C VAL A 213 14.01 -23.65 9.29
N THR A 214 14.50 -24.45 10.26
CA THR A 214 15.04 -25.80 10.06
C THR A 214 14.40 -26.75 11.06
N VAL A 215 13.72 -27.79 10.58
CA VAL A 215 13.17 -28.85 11.43
C VAL A 215 13.94 -30.13 11.16
N ASN A 216 14.87 -30.47 12.07
CA ASN A 216 15.72 -31.67 12.00
C ASN A 216 15.02 -32.87 12.62
N GLY A 217 14.19 -32.64 13.64
CA GLY A 217 13.46 -33.67 14.37
C GLY A 217 12.34 -33.07 15.23
N GLY A 218 11.42 -33.87 15.72
CA GLY A 218 10.23 -33.38 16.41
C GLY A 218 9.20 -32.76 15.47
N SER A 219 8.48 -31.74 15.93
CA SER A 219 7.49 -31.02 15.14
C SER A 219 7.51 -29.50 15.45
N LEU A 220 7.17 -28.67 14.45
CA LEU A 220 6.89 -27.25 14.62
C LEU A 220 5.47 -26.98 14.10
N THR A 221 4.58 -26.62 15.00
CA THR A 221 3.16 -26.37 14.71
C THR A 221 2.82 -24.91 14.94
N PHE A 222 2.15 -24.32 13.96
CA PHE A 222 1.50 -23.03 14.05
C PHE A 222 0.00 -23.25 14.15
N GLU A 223 -0.59 -22.90 15.29
CA GLU A 223 -2.03 -23.03 15.53
C GLU A 223 -2.83 -22.03 14.67
N ASN A 224 -4.15 -22.20 14.59
CA ASN A 224 -5.01 -21.26 13.87
C ASN A 224 -4.80 -19.83 14.42
N ASN A 225 -4.67 -18.85 13.54
CA ASN A 225 -4.35 -17.44 13.86
C ASN A 225 -2.97 -17.23 14.53
N SER A 226 -1.99 -18.06 14.24
CA SER A 226 -0.58 -17.76 14.48
C SER A 226 0.15 -17.56 13.15
N ASN A 227 1.25 -16.80 13.16
CA ASN A 227 2.01 -16.50 11.96
C ASN A 227 3.49 -16.89 12.12
N LEU A 228 4.07 -17.37 11.02
CA LEU A 228 5.52 -17.41 10.86
C LEU A 228 5.90 -16.28 9.91
N ILE A 229 6.69 -15.32 10.38
CA ILE A 229 7.13 -14.15 9.60
C ILE A 229 8.62 -14.26 9.39
N GLN A 230 9.09 -14.11 8.15
CA GLN A 230 10.48 -14.15 7.79
C GLN A 230 10.84 -12.91 6.95
N GLN A 231 12.00 -12.30 7.23
CA GLN A 231 12.43 -11.06 6.56
C GLN A 231 13.30 -11.34 5.33
N GLN A 232 14.22 -12.31 5.43
CA GLN A 232 15.16 -12.63 4.35
C GLN A 232 14.62 -13.69 3.39
N ASN A 233 15.01 -13.59 2.12
CA ASN A 233 14.71 -14.59 1.08
C ASN A 233 15.67 -15.77 1.20
N VAL A 234 15.44 -16.62 2.18
CA VAL A 234 16.26 -17.81 2.47
C VAL A 234 15.43 -19.08 2.41
N THR A 235 16.07 -20.19 2.12
CA THR A 235 15.39 -21.49 2.02
C THR A 235 15.15 -22.07 3.42
N ASN A 236 13.94 -22.56 3.67
CA ASN A 236 13.57 -23.34 4.83
C ASN A 236 13.83 -24.84 4.59
N SER A 237 13.96 -25.62 5.64
CA SER A 237 14.11 -27.08 5.56
C SER A 237 13.33 -27.80 6.65
N GLY A 238 12.86 -29.03 6.34
CA GLY A 238 11.99 -29.79 7.22
C GLY A 238 10.54 -29.32 7.19
N ASN A 239 9.63 -30.22 7.54
CA ASN A 239 8.20 -29.96 7.51
C ASN A 239 7.72 -29.24 8.77
N VAL A 240 6.84 -28.27 8.59
CA VAL A 240 6.05 -27.64 9.65
C VAL A 240 4.58 -28.02 9.48
N ILE A 241 3.79 -27.79 10.52
CA ILE A 241 2.34 -27.97 10.53
C ILE A 241 1.71 -26.58 10.68
N ILE A 242 0.92 -26.16 9.68
CA ILE A 242 0.19 -24.89 9.70
C ILE A 242 -1.29 -25.19 9.76
N LYS A 243 -1.97 -24.76 10.82
CA LYS A 243 -3.41 -24.92 10.99
C LYS A 243 -4.15 -23.65 10.58
N ARG A 244 -5.23 -23.82 9.82
CA ARG A 244 -6.11 -22.72 9.45
C ARG A 244 -7.56 -23.17 9.38
N ASN A 245 -8.42 -22.55 10.16
CA ASN A 245 -9.85 -22.81 10.17
C ASN A 245 -10.54 -22.10 9.00
N SER A 246 -11.51 -22.81 8.38
CA SER A 246 -12.47 -22.16 7.51
C SER A 246 -13.48 -21.33 8.34
N SER A 247 -14.30 -20.53 7.65
CA SER A 247 -15.61 -20.14 8.21
C SER A 247 -16.47 -21.38 8.49
N ALA A 248 -17.59 -21.20 9.21
CA ALA A 248 -18.56 -22.27 9.44
C ALA A 248 -19.29 -22.61 8.11
N LEU A 249 -19.22 -23.87 7.68
CA LEU A 249 -19.65 -24.37 6.38
C LEU A 249 -20.56 -25.60 6.56
N ARG A 250 -21.39 -25.86 5.55
CA ARG A 250 -22.24 -27.05 5.44
C ARG A 250 -21.78 -27.95 4.29
N ARG A 251 -22.28 -29.18 4.23
CA ARG A 251 -21.80 -30.27 3.36
C ARG A 251 -21.59 -29.93 1.89
N LEU A 252 -22.28 -28.98 1.32
CA LEU A 252 -22.14 -28.65 -0.10
C LEU A 252 -21.33 -27.35 -0.36
N ASP A 253 -20.85 -26.72 0.71
CA ASP A 253 -20.10 -25.47 0.60
C ASP A 253 -18.65 -25.71 0.16
N TYR A 254 -18.07 -24.65 -0.38
CA TYR A 254 -16.70 -24.63 -0.91
C TYR A 254 -15.88 -23.52 -0.25
N THR A 255 -14.59 -23.73 -0.22
CA THR A 255 -13.60 -22.71 0.16
C THR A 255 -12.51 -22.66 -0.90
N LEU A 256 -12.07 -21.45 -1.25
CA LEU A 256 -10.91 -21.25 -2.14
C LEU A 256 -9.65 -21.23 -1.27
N TRP A 257 -8.86 -22.32 -1.34
CA TRP A 257 -7.66 -22.53 -0.56
C TRP A 257 -6.38 -22.31 -1.35
N SER A 258 -5.32 -21.84 -0.68
CA SER A 258 -3.93 -21.84 -1.15
C SER A 258 -3.05 -22.46 -0.09
N SER A 259 -1.88 -22.99 -0.44
CA SER A 259 -1.01 -23.65 0.53
C SER A 259 0.12 -22.73 1.01
N PRO A 260 0.31 -22.61 2.34
CA PRO A 260 1.45 -21.87 2.92
C PRO A 260 2.75 -22.72 2.94
N VAL A 261 2.70 -23.95 2.45
CA VAL A 261 3.82 -24.89 2.46
C VAL A 261 3.99 -25.57 1.10
N VAL A 262 5.21 -26.01 0.80
CA VAL A 262 5.51 -26.87 -0.33
C VAL A 262 5.24 -28.33 0.04
N GLY A 263 4.69 -29.10 -0.90
CA GLY A 263 4.54 -30.55 -0.78
C GLY A 263 3.19 -31.03 -0.24
N GLN A 264 2.30 -30.13 0.19
CA GLN A 264 0.96 -30.53 0.63
C GLN A 264 0.14 -31.10 -0.53
N ASN A 265 -0.27 -32.35 -0.42
CA ASN A 265 -1.16 -32.99 -1.37
C ASN A 265 -2.61 -32.56 -1.18
N LEU A 266 -3.39 -32.39 -2.28
CA LEU A 266 -4.77 -31.92 -2.25
C LEU A 266 -5.70 -32.85 -1.50
N LEU A 267 -5.65 -34.20 -1.78
CA LEU A 267 -6.52 -35.15 -1.12
C LEU A 267 -6.13 -35.33 0.35
N ASN A 268 -4.83 -35.33 0.67
CA ASN A 268 -4.37 -35.42 2.07
C ASN A 268 -4.77 -34.20 2.90
N PHE A 269 -4.92 -33.04 2.27
CA PHE A 269 -5.46 -31.85 2.94
C PHE A 269 -6.92 -32.02 3.31
N SER A 270 -7.75 -32.68 2.47
CA SER A 270 -9.17 -32.92 2.74
C SER A 270 -9.58 -34.32 2.33
N PRO A 271 -9.18 -35.33 3.11
CA PRO A 271 -9.29 -36.75 2.71
C PRO A 271 -10.74 -37.28 2.63
N ALA A 272 -11.68 -36.67 3.33
CA ALA A 272 -13.09 -37.02 3.28
C ALA A 272 -13.90 -36.22 2.22
N THR A 273 -13.26 -35.35 1.47
CA THR A 273 -13.86 -34.70 0.30
C THR A 273 -13.86 -35.66 -0.89
N LEU A 274 -14.96 -35.70 -1.65
CA LEU A 274 -15.05 -36.53 -2.85
C LEU A 274 -14.00 -36.07 -3.89
N THR A 275 -13.33 -37.01 -4.54
CA THR A 275 -12.21 -36.76 -5.45
C THR A 275 -12.58 -35.86 -6.65
N ASN A 276 -13.84 -35.85 -7.05
CA ASN A 276 -14.36 -34.94 -8.12
C ASN A 276 -14.87 -33.59 -7.57
N ARG A 277 -14.47 -33.19 -6.37
CA ARG A 277 -14.86 -31.94 -5.73
C ARG A 277 -13.67 -31.05 -5.34
N PHE A 278 -12.56 -31.22 -6.04
CA PHE A 278 -11.39 -30.35 -6.05
C PHE A 278 -11.33 -29.68 -7.41
N TYR A 279 -11.21 -28.36 -7.45
CA TYR A 279 -11.25 -27.60 -8.69
C TYR A 279 -10.08 -26.63 -8.79
N THR A 280 -9.65 -26.36 -10.01
CA THR A 280 -8.76 -25.27 -10.39
C THR A 280 -9.49 -24.32 -11.31
N TYR A 281 -9.18 -23.04 -11.25
CA TYR A 281 -9.80 -22.03 -12.11
C TYR A 281 -9.14 -22.04 -13.49
N ASN A 282 -9.97 -22.02 -14.52
CA ASN A 282 -9.55 -21.92 -15.92
C ASN A 282 -9.89 -20.52 -16.44
N THR A 283 -8.87 -19.70 -16.64
CA THR A 283 -9.00 -18.31 -17.10
C THR A 283 -9.68 -18.20 -18.47
N ILE A 284 -9.38 -19.14 -19.40
CA ILE A 284 -9.86 -19.07 -20.79
C ILE A 284 -11.37 -19.36 -20.87
N THR A 285 -11.83 -20.33 -20.08
CA THR A 285 -13.26 -20.69 -20.05
C THR A 285 -14.05 -19.85 -19.03
N ASN A 286 -13.34 -19.15 -18.13
CA ASN A 286 -13.90 -18.42 -16.98
C ASN A 286 -14.73 -19.34 -16.04
N LEU A 287 -14.29 -20.60 -15.89
CA LEU A 287 -14.97 -21.63 -15.11
C LEU A 287 -13.98 -22.38 -14.20
N TYR A 288 -14.52 -23.14 -13.27
CA TYR A 288 -13.75 -24.06 -12.43
C TYR A 288 -13.74 -25.47 -13.04
N ASP A 289 -12.54 -25.95 -13.37
CA ASP A 289 -12.32 -27.32 -13.90
C ASP A 289 -12.00 -28.29 -12.75
N VAL A 290 -12.53 -29.51 -12.82
CA VAL A 290 -12.24 -30.56 -11.86
C VAL A 290 -10.77 -30.99 -11.96
N VAL A 291 -10.08 -31.09 -10.81
CA VAL A 291 -8.75 -31.68 -10.74
C VAL A 291 -8.87 -33.20 -10.94
N GLY A 292 -8.29 -33.72 -12.03
CA GLY A 292 -8.47 -35.12 -12.42
C GLY A 292 -7.93 -36.15 -11.43
N SER A 293 -6.86 -35.84 -10.69
CA SER A 293 -6.19 -36.76 -9.75
C SER A 293 -5.74 -36.04 -8.47
N PRO A 294 -6.62 -35.64 -7.58
CA PRO A 294 -6.25 -34.91 -6.36
C PRO A 294 -5.36 -35.73 -5.41
N SER A 295 -5.36 -37.07 -5.51
CA SER A 295 -4.49 -37.97 -4.72
C SER A 295 -3.00 -37.87 -5.10
N THR A 296 -2.69 -37.44 -6.32
CA THR A 296 -1.32 -37.27 -6.83
C THR A 296 -0.95 -35.82 -7.10
N THR A 297 -1.91 -34.91 -6.94
CA THR A 297 -1.69 -33.48 -7.18
C THR A 297 -1.41 -32.76 -5.86
N ASN A 298 -0.31 -32.04 -5.81
CA ASN A 298 0.01 -31.15 -4.69
C ASN A 298 -0.51 -29.74 -4.99
N PHE A 299 -0.73 -28.97 -3.91
CA PHE A 299 -0.91 -27.53 -4.05
C PHE A 299 0.31 -26.92 -4.74
N ALA A 300 0.10 -26.18 -5.80
CA ALA A 300 1.13 -25.30 -6.37
C ALA A 300 1.20 -24.01 -5.55
N SER A 301 2.40 -23.49 -5.34
CA SER A 301 2.60 -22.24 -4.59
C SER A 301 1.82 -21.08 -5.22
N ALA A 302 1.19 -20.29 -4.38
CA ALA A 302 0.36 -19.13 -4.76
C ALA A 302 -0.81 -19.44 -5.69
N LYS A 303 -1.19 -20.71 -5.89
CA LYS A 303 -2.35 -21.09 -6.68
C LYS A 303 -3.57 -21.36 -5.81
N GLY A 304 -4.72 -20.79 -6.22
CA GLY A 304 -6.01 -21.02 -5.59
C GLY A 304 -6.67 -22.32 -6.08
N TYR A 305 -7.20 -23.13 -5.14
CA TYR A 305 -7.97 -24.33 -5.39
C TYR A 305 -9.32 -24.25 -4.69
N LEU A 306 -10.42 -24.39 -5.43
CA LEU A 306 -11.75 -24.43 -4.85
C LEU A 306 -12.06 -25.86 -4.40
N ILE A 307 -12.17 -26.07 -3.09
CA ILE A 307 -12.33 -27.40 -2.48
C ILE A 307 -13.65 -27.42 -1.70
N ARG A 308 -14.49 -28.41 -2.00
CA ARG A 308 -15.70 -28.66 -1.22
C ARG A 308 -15.32 -29.21 0.15
N VAL A 309 -16.08 -28.84 1.18
CA VAL A 309 -15.92 -29.45 2.50
C VAL A 309 -16.09 -30.97 2.45
N PRO A 310 -15.58 -31.74 3.45
CA PRO A 310 -15.73 -33.19 3.55
C PRO A 310 -17.18 -33.68 3.36
N ASN A 311 -17.34 -34.81 2.71
CA ASN A 311 -18.67 -35.33 2.38
C ASN A 311 -19.47 -35.74 3.62
N ASN A 312 -18.80 -35.96 4.75
CA ASN A 312 -19.40 -36.27 6.07
C ASN A 312 -19.74 -34.97 6.87
N PHE A 313 -19.58 -33.78 6.32
CA PHE A 313 -20.00 -32.53 6.98
C PHE A 313 -21.51 -32.49 7.17
N PRO A 314 -22.00 -31.87 8.26
CA PRO A 314 -23.44 -31.69 8.49
C PRO A 314 -24.08 -30.91 7.36
N SER A 315 -25.32 -31.28 6.96
CA SER A 315 -26.07 -30.58 5.92
C SER A 315 -26.88 -29.41 6.46
N ILE A 316 -27.10 -29.30 7.76
CA ILE A 316 -27.96 -28.31 8.42
C ILE A 316 -27.14 -27.34 9.28
N THR A 317 -26.32 -27.90 10.19
CA THR A 317 -25.55 -27.08 11.15
C THR A 317 -24.20 -26.67 10.55
N PRO A 318 -23.93 -25.37 10.38
CA PRO A 318 -22.61 -24.93 9.90
C PRO A 318 -21.50 -25.37 10.86
N THR A 319 -20.42 -25.91 10.33
CA THR A 319 -19.30 -26.47 11.09
C THR A 319 -17.99 -25.96 10.49
N ILE A 320 -17.01 -25.65 11.35
CA ILE A 320 -15.68 -25.20 10.94
C ILE A 320 -14.88 -26.37 10.39
N TYR A 321 -14.27 -26.19 9.21
CA TYR A 321 -13.26 -27.11 8.71
C TYR A 321 -11.89 -26.70 9.23
N ASN A 322 -11.25 -27.60 9.99
CA ASN A 322 -9.91 -27.36 10.52
C ASN A 322 -8.87 -27.81 9.47
N GLY A 323 -8.49 -26.90 8.59
CA GLY A 323 -7.46 -27.16 7.58
C GLY A 323 -6.09 -27.32 8.22
N VAL A 324 -5.37 -28.37 7.80
CA VAL A 324 -4.00 -28.66 8.26
C VAL A 324 -3.10 -28.82 7.06
N PHE A 325 -2.12 -27.95 6.96
CA PHE A 325 -1.08 -28.00 5.94
C PHE A 325 0.21 -28.54 6.55
N THR A 326 0.82 -29.55 5.91
CA THR A 326 2.10 -30.13 6.33
C THR A 326 3.08 -30.11 5.18
N GLY A 327 4.23 -29.50 5.39
CA GLY A 327 5.28 -29.36 4.37
C GLY A 327 6.33 -28.31 4.74
N VAL A 328 7.23 -28.03 3.83
CA VAL A 328 8.26 -27.01 4.03
C VAL A 328 7.61 -25.61 3.91
N PRO A 329 7.74 -24.74 4.92
CA PRO A 329 7.08 -23.42 4.89
C PRO A 329 7.63 -22.57 3.75
N ASN A 330 6.73 -21.96 3.00
CA ASN A 330 7.08 -21.03 1.91
C ASN A 330 7.70 -19.75 2.45
N ASN A 331 8.73 -19.27 1.78
CA ASN A 331 9.45 -18.03 2.12
C ASN A 331 10.08 -17.39 0.89
N GLY A 332 10.40 -16.10 0.98
CA GLY A 332 11.06 -15.36 -0.08
C GLY A 332 10.10 -14.93 -1.20
N ASN A 333 10.65 -14.53 -2.34
CA ASN A 333 9.87 -14.07 -3.47
C ASN A 333 9.23 -15.25 -4.19
N ILE A 334 7.91 -15.20 -4.36
CA ILE A 334 7.10 -16.22 -5.06
C ILE A 334 6.32 -15.54 -6.15
N SER A 335 6.46 -16.01 -7.38
CA SER A 335 5.72 -15.53 -8.54
C SER A 335 4.67 -16.55 -8.96
N PHE A 336 3.46 -16.07 -9.23
CA PHE A 336 2.38 -16.86 -9.82
C PHE A 336 2.15 -16.40 -11.26
N ASN A 337 2.14 -17.34 -12.21
CA ASN A 337 1.94 -17.03 -13.63
C ASN A 337 0.48 -16.68 -13.89
N LEU A 338 0.26 -15.49 -14.45
CA LEU A 338 -1.04 -15.02 -14.90
C LEU A 338 -1.31 -15.51 -16.32
N VAL A 339 -2.56 -15.80 -16.60
CA VAL A 339 -3.07 -16.07 -17.95
C VAL A 339 -3.87 -14.85 -18.40
N ASP A 340 -3.51 -14.28 -19.56
CA ASP A 340 -4.29 -13.28 -20.28
C ASP A 340 -4.92 -13.94 -21.50
N GLY A 341 -6.24 -14.15 -21.48
CA GLY A 341 -6.99 -14.73 -22.58
C GLY A 341 -7.31 -13.76 -23.73
N GLY A 342 -6.79 -12.53 -23.67
CA GLY A 342 -6.91 -11.53 -24.75
C GLY A 342 -8.18 -10.66 -24.69
N SER A 343 -9.11 -10.91 -23.77
CA SER A 343 -10.29 -10.05 -23.56
C SER A 343 -10.61 -9.92 -22.06
N ASP A 344 -11.37 -8.91 -21.70
CA ASP A 344 -11.68 -8.55 -20.32
C ASP A 344 -12.34 -9.67 -19.50
N THR A 345 -13.11 -10.53 -20.15
CA THR A 345 -13.83 -11.64 -19.51
C THR A 345 -12.97 -12.88 -19.26
N VAL A 346 -11.80 -12.97 -19.90
CA VAL A 346 -10.88 -14.11 -19.81
C VAL A 346 -9.49 -13.71 -19.30
N ARG A 347 -9.47 -12.88 -18.23
CA ARG A 347 -8.28 -12.41 -17.52
C ARG A 347 -8.31 -12.72 -16.03
N PHE A 348 -9.37 -13.35 -15.53
CA PHE A 348 -9.45 -13.73 -14.14
C PHE A 348 -8.54 -14.92 -13.84
N ASN A 349 -7.82 -14.88 -12.73
CA ASN A 349 -6.88 -15.90 -12.29
C ASN A 349 -7.09 -16.21 -10.81
N ALA A 350 -7.16 -17.48 -10.43
CA ALA A 350 -7.23 -17.89 -9.03
C ALA A 350 -5.83 -18.03 -8.45
N THR A 351 -5.45 -17.09 -7.63
CA THR A 351 -4.22 -17.09 -6.85
C THR A 351 -4.53 -17.24 -5.34
N GLY A 352 -3.53 -17.11 -4.47
CA GLY A 352 -3.75 -17.10 -3.03
C GLY A 352 -2.48 -16.90 -2.23
N ASN A 353 -2.66 -16.55 -0.96
CA ASN A 353 -1.56 -16.31 -0.04
C ASN A 353 -0.67 -17.56 0.10
N PRO A 354 0.59 -17.50 -0.34
CA PRO A 354 1.50 -18.65 -0.27
C PRO A 354 2.24 -18.74 1.06
N TYR A 355 2.12 -17.76 1.96
CA TYR A 355 2.94 -17.69 3.16
C TYR A 355 2.23 -18.25 4.40
N PRO A 356 3.01 -18.79 5.36
CA PRO A 356 2.51 -19.19 6.69
C PRO A 356 2.32 -17.96 7.61
N SER A 357 1.89 -16.86 7.07
CA SER A 357 1.50 -15.62 7.74
C SER A 357 0.40 -14.94 6.95
N SER A 358 -0.37 -14.07 7.57
CA SER A 358 -1.21 -13.13 6.85
C SER A 358 -0.36 -12.23 5.94
N ILE A 359 -0.98 -11.69 4.88
CA ILE A 359 -0.37 -10.63 4.04
C ILE A 359 -1.28 -9.42 4.02
N ASN A 360 -0.68 -8.23 3.97
CA ASN A 360 -1.42 -6.98 3.87
C ASN A 360 -1.99 -6.81 2.45
N LEU A 361 -3.30 -6.59 2.36
CA LEU A 361 -4.06 -6.48 1.11
C LEU A 361 -3.61 -5.28 0.29
N ASP A 362 -3.48 -4.12 0.92
CA ASP A 362 -3.11 -2.86 0.25
C ASP A 362 -1.70 -2.95 -0.33
N ASN A 363 -0.76 -3.51 0.44
CA ASN A 363 0.61 -3.72 -0.01
C ASN A 363 0.66 -4.73 -1.17
N PHE A 364 -0.18 -5.78 -1.15
CA PHE A 364 -0.28 -6.73 -2.25
C PHE A 364 -0.81 -6.07 -3.53
N ILE A 365 -1.91 -5.30 -3.45
CA ILE A 365 -2.48 -4.55 -4.59
C ILE A 365 -1.44 -3.56 -5.14
N THR A 366 -0.85 -2.74 -4.27
CA THR A 366 0.10 -1.69 -4.66
C THR A 366 1.35 -2.26 -5.34
N SER A 367 1.94 -3.32 -4.77
CA SER A 367 3.15 -3.95 -5.32
C SER A 367 2.91 -4.67 -6.65
N ASN A 368 1.65 -5.01 -6.98
CA ASN A 368 1.26 -5.67 -8.22
C ASN A 368 0.44 -4.78 -9.16
N SER A 369 0.35 -3.49 -8.90
CA SER A 369 -0.50 -2.53 -9.64
C SER A 369 -0.19 -2.43 -11.15
N SER A 370 1.02 -2.80 -11.59
CA SER A 370 1.37 -2.89 -13.02
C SER A 370 0.83 -4.16 -13.70
N ASN A 371 0.48 -5.21 -12.94
CA ASN A 371 0.19 -6.55 -13.44
C ASN A 371 -1.28 -6.96 -13.28
N ILE A 372 -1.95 -6.46 -12.25
CA ILE A 372 -3.35 -6.78 -11.97
C ILE A 372 -4.17 -5.50 -11.83
N GLU A 373 -5.47 -5.60 -12.14
CA GLU A 373 -6.47 -4.61 -11.70
C GLU A 373 -6.51 -4.61 -10.17
N GLY A 374 -6.69 -3.45 -9.56
CA GLY A 374 -6.61 -3.29 -8.11
C GLY A 374 -7.83 -3.80 -7.34
N THR A 375 -8.60 -4.70 -7.90
CA THR A 375 -9.75 -5.37 -7.29
C THR A 375 -9.43 -6.83 -7.02
N LEU A 376 -9.73 -7.31 -5.80
CA LEU A 376 -9.62 -8.71 -5.42
C LEU A 376 -11.00 -9.28 -5.11
N TRP A 377 -11.22 -10.58 -5.43
CA TRP A 377 -12.49 -11.24 -5.20
C TRP A 377 -12.28 -12.50 -4.36
N PHE A 378 -12.97 -12.58 -3.21
CA PHE A 378 -12.89 -13.68 -2.25
C PHE A 378 -14.15 -14.53 -2.31
N TRP A 379 -14.02 -15.84 -2.47
CA TRP A 379 -15.14 -16.77 -2.52
C TRP A 379 -15.96 -16.76 -1.22
N ARG A 380 -17.29 -16.58 -1.32
CA ARG A 380 -18.20 -16.43 -0.18
C ARG A 380 -19.50 -17.23 -0.27
N LYS A 381 -19.78 -17.88 -1.40
CA LYS A 381 -21.04 -18.55 -1.63
C LYS A 381 -21.26 -19.73 -0.67
N LEU A 382 -22.41 -19.73 0.01
CA LEU A 382 -22.96 -20.86 0.75
C LEU A 382 -24.13 -21.48 -0.03
N ASN A 383 -24.31 -22.79 0.05
CA ASN A 383 -25.30 -23.51 -0.75
C ASN A 383 -26.72 -23.52 -0.17
N ASP A 384 -26.90 -23.09 1.06
CA ASP A 384 -28.20 -22.97 1.74
C ASP A 384 -28.66 -21.52 1.90
N ASP A 385 -27.84 -20.59 1.44
CA ASP A 385 -28.11 -19.18 1.46
C ASP A 385 -28.75 -18.81 0.10
N ASN A 386 -29.92 -18.21 0.13
CA ASN A 386 -30.54 -17.63 -1.06
C ASN A 386 -29.75 -16.41 -1.58
N ASN A 387 -28.57 -16.16 -0.97
CA ASN A 387 -27.66 -15.12 -1.42
C ASN A 387 -26.96 -15.54 -2.72
N PRO A 388 -27.25 -14.87 -3.83
CA PRO A 388 -26.68 -15.20 -5.12
C PRO A 388 -25.22 -14.78 -5.28
N VAL A 389 -24.75 -13.85 -4.44
CA VAL A 389 -23.40 -13.27 -4.54
C VAL A 389 -22.35 -14.32 -4.18
N SER A 390 -21.49 -14.66 -5.14
CA SER A 390 -20.48 -15.70 -4.98
C SER A 390 -19.18 -15.16 -4.36
N TYR A 391 -18.88 -13.88 -4.55
CA TYR A 391 -17.62 -13.27 -4.12
C TYR A 391 -17.84 -12.01 -3.29
N SER A 392 -16.97 -11.79 -2.32
CA SER A 392 -16.76 -10.48 -1.71
C SER A 392 -15.71 -9.74 -2.52
N THR A 393 -15.97 -8.50 -2.86
CA THR A 393 -15.06 -7.64 -3.61
C THR A 393 -14.29 -6.76 -2.63
N CYS A 394 -12.97 -6.67 -2.77
CA CYS A 394 -12.10 -5.85 -1.93
C CYS A 394 -11.16 -4.98 -2.76
N THR A 395 -10.89 -3.78 -2.24
CA THR A 395 -9.88 -2.82 -2.74
C THR A 395 -9.16 -2.18 -1.55
N THR A 396 -8.27 -1.25 -1.79
CA THR A 396 -7.56 -0.53 -0.71
C THR A 396 -8.46 0.37 0.16
N VAL A 397 -9.70 0.66 -0.28
CA VAL A 397 -10.65 1.46 0.52
C VAL A 397 -11.66 0.60 1.29
N GLY A 398 -11.64 -0.71 1.13
CA GLY A 398 -12.45 -1.67 1.86
C GLY A 398 -13.07 -2.78 1.04
N CYS A 399 -13.95 -3.56 1.68
CA CYS A 399 -14.59 -4.73 1.10
C CYS A 399 -16.11 -4.65 1.12
N THR A 400 -16.76 -5.27 0.11
CA THR A 400 -18.20 -5.55 0.15
C THR A 400 -18.42 -6.88 0.84
N ILE A 401 -18.61 -6.88 2.16
CA ILE A 401 -18.76 -8.10 2.94
C ILE A 401 -20.22 -8.57 2.91
N ASN A 402 -20.42 -9.84 2.63
CA ASN A 402 -21.71 -10.50 2.80
C ASN A 402 -21.87 -11.01 4.25
N ASN A 403 -22.98 -10.68 4.89
CA ASN A 403 -23.27 -10.82 6.33
C ASN A 403 -23.15 -12.22 6.95
N SER A 404 -22.86 -13.28 6.22
CA SER A 404 -22.72 -14.63 6.80
C SER A 404 -21.38 -14.90 7.46
N HIS A 405 -20.40 -13.98 7.33
CA HIS A 405 -19.04 -14.18 7.86
C HIS A 405 -18.49 -12.86 8.37
N ASN A 406 -18.28 -12.76 9.67
CA ASN A 406 -17.57 -11.68 10.34
C ASN A 406 -16.11 -11.66 9.85
N TYR A 407 -15.86 -11.01 8.74
CA TYR A 407 -14.51 -10.63 8.32
C TYR A 407 -14.15 -9.37 9.12
N THR A 408 -13.39 -9.56 10.17
CA THR A 408 -13.08 -8.46 11.12
C THR A 408 -11.88 -7.63 10.70
N ASP A 409 -11.21 -8.01 9.59
CA ASP A 409 -10.01 -7.31 9.13
C ASP A 409 -9.98 -7.24 7.60
N GLU A 410 -10.40 -6.09 7.08
CA GLU A 410 -10.53 -5.84 5.63
C GLU A 410 -9.18 -5.71 4.93
N ASN A 411 -8.07 -5.49 5.68
CA ASN A 411 -6.75 -5.23 5.11
C ASN A 411 -5.84 -6.46 5.09
N LEU A 412 -6.32 -7.63 5.56
CA LEU A 412 -5.50 -8.84 5.62
C LEU A 412 -6.04 -9.96 4.72
N ILE A 413 -5.14 -10.57 3.97
CA ILE A 413 -5.38 -11.86 3.29
C ILE A 413 -4.80 -12.95 4.19
N SER A 414 -5.67 -13.76 4.77
CA SER A 414 -5.31 -14.76 5.75
C SER A 414 -4.42 -15.89 5.21
N VAL A 415 -3.74 -16.58 6.11
CA VAL A 415 -2.99 -17.83 5.78
C VAL A 415 -3.89 -18.80 5.04
N GLY A 416 -3.43 -19.37 3.95
CA GLY A 416 -4.17 -20.36 3.16
C GLY A 416 -5.37 -19.81 2.38
N GLN A 417 -5.60 -18.51 2.36
CA GLN A 417 -6.71 -17.86 1.65
C GLN A 417 -6.42 -17.75 0.15
N GLY A 418 -7.25 -18.39 -0.68
CA GLY A 418 -7.29 -18.15 -2.13
C GLY A 418 -8.23 -17.00 -2.50
N PHE A 419 -7.97 -16.36 -3.62
CA PHE A 419 -8.77 -15.26 -4.17
C PHE A 419 -8.58 -15.13 -5.69
N LEU A 420 -9.49 -14.44 -6.36
CA LEU A 420 -9.32 -14.08 -7.77
C LEU A 420 -8.66 -12.72 -7.91
N VAL A 421 -7.83 -12.61 -8.92
CA VAL A 421 -7.28 -11.36 -9.47
C VAL A 421 -7.62 -11.27 -10.95
N LYS A 422 -7.72 -10.06 -11.49
CA LYS A 422 -7.86 -9.84 -12.94
C LYS A 422 -6.54 -9.31 -13.49
N ALA A 423 -5.94 -10.05 -14.42
CA ALA A 423 -4.71 -9.63 -15.07
C ALA A 423 -4.93 -8.39 -15.94
N LYS A 424 -4.00 -7.44 -15.93
CA LYS A 424 -3.92 -6.37 -16.94
C LYS A 424 -3.48 -6.96 -18.27
N ALA A 425 -3.82 -6.28 -19.36
CA ALA A 425 -3.46 -6.74 -20.71
C ALA A 425 -1.95 -6.94 -20.84
N GLY A 426 -1.52 -8.14 -21.24
CA GLY A 426 -0.12 -8.51 -21.40
C GLY A 426 0.64 -8.81 -20.11
N ALA A 427 0.00 -8.74 -18.95
CA ALA A 427 0.64 -9.13 -17.69
C ALA A 427 0.83 -10.64 -17.60
N THR A 428 2.01 -11.05 -17.12
CA THR A 428 2.41 -12.47 -17.08
C THR A 428 2.56 -13.05 -15.68
N THR A 429 2.73 -12.20 -14.66
CA THR A 429 2.97 -12.66 -13.27
C THR A 429 2.32 -11.74 -12.25
N VAL A 430 1.94 -12.31 -11.12
CA VAL A 430 1.70 -11.61 -9.86
C VAL A 430 2.73 -12.09 -8.85
N ASN A 431 3.24 -11.16 -8.02
CA ASN A 431 4.38 -11.42 -7.15
C ASN A 431 4.00 -11.27 -5.68
N PHE A 432 4.51 -12.21 -4.90
CA PHE A 432 4.45 -12.21 -3.44
C PHE A 432 5.87 -12.03 -2.91
N THR A 433 6.06 -11.17 -1.93
CA THR A 433 7.36 -10.86 -1.32
C THR A 433 7.24 -10.88 0.20
N ASN A 434 8.36 -11.06 0.92
CA ASN A 434 8.32 -11.02 2.38
C ASN A 434 7.85 -9.65 2.92
N SER A 435 8.00 -8.57 2.16
CA SER A 435 7.61 -7.22 2.59
C SER A 435 6.10 -6.98 2.69
N ILE A 436 5.28 -7.84 2.06
CA ILE A 436 3.81 -7.75 2.17
C ILE A 436 3.24 -8.58 3.33
N ARG A 437 4.08 -9.37 4.03
CA ARG A 437 3.64 -10.20 5.16
C ARG A 437 3.29 -9.33 6.36
N SER A 438 2.28 -9.75 7.12
CA SER A 438 1.80 -9.05 8.30
C SER A 438 1.82 -9.98 9.51
N SER A 439 2.19 -9.40 10.67
CA SER A 439 2.02 -10.00 11.99
C SER A 439 0.65 -9.71 12.61
N GLU A 440 -0.16 -8.91 11.94
CA GLU A 440 -1.50 -8.61 12.43
C GLU A 440 -2.35 -9.87 12.38
N ASN A 441 -2.97 -10.17 13.49
CA ASN A 441 -3.95 -11.25 13.63
C ASN A 441 -5.35 -10.65 13.54
N VAL A 442 -6.28 -11.39 12.95
CA VAL A 442 -7.68 -10.99 12.69
C VAL A 442 -8.45 -10.42 13.92
N ASN A 443 -7.85 -10.45 15.09
CA ASN A 443 -8.44 -10.00 16.35
C ASN A 443 -7.81 -8.71 16.94
N GLN A 444 -6.94 -7.99 16.25
CA GLN A 444 -6.33 -6.77 16.81
C GLN A 444 -7.06 -5.48 16.42
N PHE A 445 -7.37 -4.69 17.44
CA PHE A 445 -8.26 -3.51 17.49
C PHE A 445 -7.58 -2.19 17.10
N PHE A 446 -6.58 -2.14 16.24
CA PHE A 446 -5.98 -0.84 15.87
C PHE A 446 -6.15 -0.54 14.38
N ARG A 447 -7.21 0.21 14.05
CA ARG A 447 -7.34 0.92 12.78
C ARG A 447 -6.43 2.14 12.79
N THR A 448 -5.53 2.23 11.82
CA THR A 448 -4.90 3.48 11.41
C THR A 448 -5.91 4.25 10.56
N ALA A 449 -6.23 5.48 10.95
CA ALA A 449 -7.11 6.46 10.30
C ALA A 449 -8.52 5.94 9.89
N SER A 450 -9.56 6.55 10.41
CA SER A 450 -10.94 6.28 9.95
C SER A 450 -11.10 6.79 8.52
N ILE A 451 -11.39 5.91 7.57
CA ILE A 451 -11.83 6.27 6.23
C ILE A 451 -13.30 6.73 6.33
N ASP A 452 -13.64 7.81 5.65
CA ASP A 452 -15.01 8.28 5.53
C ASP A 452 -15.76 7.40 4.54
N ARG A 453 -16.54 6.41 5.00
CA ARG A 453 -17.20 5.43 4.14
C ARG A 453 -18.48 4.86 4.74
N TYR A 454 -19.32 4.28 3.86
CA TYR A 454 -20.54 3.59 4.26
C TYR A 454 -20.96 2.51 3.27
N TRP A 455 -21.80 1.56 3.74
CA TRP A 455 -22.28 0.44 2.97
C TRP A 455 -23.81 0.51 2.80
N LEU A 456 -24.23 0.33 1.55
CA LEU A 456 -25.63 0.16 1.18
C LEU A 456 -25.90 -1.32 0.90
N GLU A 457 -26.96 -1.87 1.49
CA GLU A 457 -27.46 -3.20 1.17
C GLU A 457 -28.71 -3.09 0.33
N LEU A 458 -28.67 -3.69 -0.86
CA LEU A 458 -29.83 -3.94 -1.68
C LEU A 458 -30.34 -5.34 -1.37
N LYS A 459 -31.63 -5.48 -1.04
CA LYS A 459 -32.23 -6.77 -0.70
C LYS A 459 -33.55 -6.97 -1.42
N ASN A 460 -33.78 -8.19 -1.96
CA ASN A 460 -35.11 -8.66 -2.34
C ASN A 460 -35.87 -9.08 -1.08
N VAL A 461 -37.04 -8.54 -0.86
CA VAL A 461 -37.83 -8.74 0.36
C VAL A 461 -38.37 -10.15 0.45
N ALA A 462 -38.75 -10.79 -0.67
CA ALA A 462 -39.38 -12.10 -0.73
C ALA A 462 -38.34 -13.25 -0.63
N ASP A 463 -37.30 -13.24 -1.46
CA ASP A 463 -36.31 -14.32 -1.54
C ASP A 463 -35.09 -14.11 -0.64
N LYS A 464 -34.98 -12.93 -0.02
CA LYS A 464 -33.87 -12.53 0.85
C LYS A 464 -32.51 -12.43 0.15
N SER A 465 -32.45 -12.50 -1.18
CA SER A 465 -31.22 -12.20 -1.91
C SER A 465 -30.76 -10.78 -1.64
N PHE A 466 -29.46 -10.56 -1.56
CA PHE A 466 -28.92 -9.24 -1.30
C PHE A 466 -27.58 -9.01 -2.00
N GLY A 467 -27.20 -7.75 -2.15
CA GLY A 467 -25.89 -7.30 -2.57
C GLY A 467 -25.48 -6.05 -1.80
N LYS A 468 -24.22 -5.87 -1.52
CA LYS A 468 -23.68 -4.68 -0.85
C LYS A 468 -22.90 -3.81 -1.80
N LYS A 469 -23.06 -2.51 -1.69
CA LYS A 469 -22.26 -1.47 -2.34
C LYS A 469 -21.52 -0.66 -1.27
N LEU A 470 -20.23 -0.42 -1.50
CA LEU A 470 -19.40 0.48 -0.69
C LEU A 470 -19.18 1.80 -1.42
N ILE A 471 -19.32 2.90 -0.68
CA ILE A 471 -18.92 4.24 -1.11
C ILE A 471 -17.93 4.77 -0.06
N ALA A 472 -16.76 5.22 -0.51
CA ALA A 472 -15.67 5.72 0.33
C ALA A 472 -15.15 7.06 -0.18
N TYR A 473 -14.79 7.96 0.74
CA TYR A 473 -14.18 9.25 0.45
C TYR A 473 -12.73 9.23 0.93
N VAL A 474 -11.80 9.48 0.00
CA VAL A 474 -10.35 9.49 0.26
C VAL A 474 -9.70 10.61 -0.55
N ASP A 475 -8.80 11.35 0.08
CA ASP A 475 -8.24 12.59 -0.48
C ASP A 475 -7.54 12.43 -1.84
N ASP A 476 -6.99 11.25 -2.12
CA ASP A 476 -6.26 10.94 -3.33
C ASP A 476 -7.09 10.15 -4.37
N ALA A 477 -8.42 10.07 -4.21
CA ALA A 477 -9.34 9.58 -5.23
C ALA A 477 -9.79 10.72 -6.17
N THR A 478 -10.38 10.32 -7.32
CA THR A 478 -10.92 11.23 -8.33
C THR A 478 -12.41 11.00 -8.58
N LEU A 479 -13.01 11.73 -9.53
CA LEU A 479 -14.37 11.45 -10.00
C LEU A 479 -14.39 10.41 -11.15
N GLY A 480 -13.23 10.07 -11.71
CA GLY A 480 -13.04 9.01 -12.70
C GLY A 480 -12.81 7.65 -12.05
N TYR A 481 -12.42 6.65 -12.85
CA TYR A 481 -12.04 5.33 -12.34
C TYR A 481 -10.64 5.36 -11.72
N ASP A 482 -10.54 5.04 -10.44
CA ASP A 482 -9.30 4.94 -9.68
C ASP A 482 -8.94 3.46 -9.42
N ASP A 483 -8.02 2.91 -10.21
CA ASP A 483 -7.56 1.54 -10.06
C ASP A 483 -6.93 1.29 -8.68
N GLY A 484 -7.38 0.26 -7.99
CA GLY A 484 -6.97 -0.07 -6.61
C GLY A 484 -7.87 0.51 -5.53
N LYS A 485 -8.68 1.55 -5.83
CA LYS A 485 -9.66 2.13 -4.92
C LYS A 485 -11.09 1.77 -5.33
N ASP A 486 -11.40 1.87 -6.63
CA ASP A 486 -12.67 1.42 -7.18
C ASP A 486 -12.70 -0.09 -7.36
N GLY A 487 -13.80 -0.72 -6.96
CA GLY A 487 -13.99 -2.16 -7.04
C GLY A 487 -14.94 -2.55 -8.17
N LEU A 488 -14.41 -3.30 -9.15
CA LEU A 488 -15.17 -3.79 -10.29
C LEU A 488 -16.26 -4.77 -9.85
N TYR A 489 -17.46 -4.62 -10.40
CA TYR A 489 -18.55 -5.56 -10.20
C TYR A 489 -18.39 -6.81 -11.07
N LEU A 490 -18.42 -7.99 -10.45
CA LEU A 490 -18.23 -9.28 -11.13
C LEU A 490 -19.48 -9.77 -11.92
N ASN A 491 -20.62 -9.11 -11.74
CA ASN A 491 -21.91 -9.48 -12.30
C ASN A 491 -22.37 -10.92 -11.94
N ASP A 492 -22.14 -11.28 -10.69
CA ASP A 492 -22.38 -12.62 -10.12
C ASP A 492 -23.70 -12.74 -9.34
N SER A 493 -24.59 -11.74 -9.43
CA SER A 493 -25.86 -11.68 -8.70
C SER A 493 -27.04 -11.32 -9.62
N PRO A 494 -28.25 -11.87 -9.41
CA PRO A 494 -29.45 -11.48 -10.10
C PRO A 494 -29.96 -10.08 -9.73
N ILE A 495 -29.48 -9.51 -8.61
CA ILE A 495 -29.77 -8.15 -8.19
C ILE A 495 -28.48 -7.42 -7.86
N ALA A 496 -28.37 -6.16 -8.24
CA ALA A 496 -27.20 -5.35 -7.92
C ALA A 496 -27.55 -3.86 -7.82
N LEU A 497 -26.84 -3.18 -6.91
CA LEU A 497 -26.77 -1.73 -6.82
C LEU A 497 -25.33 -1.32 -7.09
N THR A 498 -25.08 -0.66 -8.21
CA THR A 498 -23.74 -0.35 -8.70
C THR A 498 -23.64 1.11 -9.12
N SER A 499 -22.49 1.59 -9.48
CA SER A 499 -22.30 2.84 -10.22
C SER A 499 -21.53 2.57 -11.51
N ILE A 500 -21.65 3.48 -12.48
CA ILE A 500 -20.99 3.36 -13.77
C ILE A 500 -20.06 4.56 -13.94
N ILE A 501 -18.76 4.31 -14.03
CA ILE A 501 -17.71 5.32 -14.26
C ILE A 501 -16.81 4.83 -15.39
N ASP A 502 -16.56 5.68 -16.38
CA ASP A 502 -15.70 5.36 -17.54
C ASP A 502 -16.08 4.03 -18.22
N ASN A 503 -17.37 3.74 -18.35
CA ASN A 503 -17.95 2.47 -18.86
C ASN A 503 -17.61 1.23 -18.00
N LYS A 504 -17.09 1.40 -16.80
CA LYS A 504 -16.87 0.32 -15.82
C LYS A 504 -18.00 0.32 -14.80
N GLU A 505 -18.50 -0.86 -14.49
CA GLU A 505 -19.52 -1.03 -13.45
C GLU A 505 -18.83 -1.37 -12.13
N LEU A 506 -19.15 -0.58 -11.09
CA LEU A 506 -18.44 -0.60 -9.81
C LEU A 506 -19.37 -0.98 -8.67
N ILE A 507 -18.93 -1.90 -7.83
CA ILE A 507 -19.58 -2.28 -6.57
C ILE A 507 -18.95 -1.56 -5.37
N ILE A 508 -17.68 -1.12 -5.49
CA ILE A 508 -17.00 -0.19 -4.59
C ILE A 508 -16.70 1.06 -5.40
N GLN A 509 -17.02 2.23 -4.84
CA GLN A 509 -16.70 3.51 -5.46
C GLN A 509 -15.95 4.39 -4.48
N ALA A 510 -14.74 4.77 -4.86
CA ALA A 510 -13.97 5.81 -4.19
C ALA A 510 -14.33 7.19 -4.73
N ARG A 511 -14.29 8.21 -3.88
CA ARG A 511 -14.60 9.60 -4.20
C ARG A 511 -13.52 10.48 -3.59
N PRO A 512 -13.22 11.67 -4.16
CA PRO A 512 -12.30 12.64 -3.55
C PRO A 512 -12.83 13.14 -2.20
N THR A 513 -12.09 14.04 -1.57
CA THR A 513 -12.49 14.68 -0.29
C THR A 513 -13.99 15.01 -0.26
N PHE A 514 -14.65 14.64 0.85
CA PHE A 514 -16.11 14.75 0.98
C PHE A 514 -16.62 16.18 0.81
N ASP A 515 -17.69 16.30 0.01
CA ASP A 515 -18.49 17.51 -0.17
C ASP A 515 -19.98 17.18 0.00
N THR A 516 -20.69 17.94 0.81
CA THR A 516 -22.15 17.78 0.99
C THR A 516 -22.96 18.00 -0.28
N GLY A 517 -22.41 18.71 -1.26
CA GLY A 517 -22.98 18.91 -2.59
C GLY A 517 -22.79 17.74 -3.55
N ASP A 518 -22.03 16.70 -3.15
CA ASP A 518 -21.78 15.56 -4.02
C ASP A 518 -23.04 14.72 -4.26
N ILE A 519 -23.20 14.26 -5.51
CA ILE A 519 -24.33 13.42 -5.94
C ILE A 519 -23.74 12.18 -6.60
N ILE A 520 -24.16 11.00 -6.12
CA ILE A 520 -23.69 9.73 -6.66
C ILE A 520 -24.81 9.00 -7.38
N PRO A 521 -24.81 8.99 -8.73
CA PRO A 521 -25.74 8.20 -9.51
C PRO A 521 -25.51 6.69 -9.29
N LEU A 522 -26.58 5.96 -9.04
CA LEU A 522 -26.56 4.52 -8.89
C LEU A 522 -27.33 3.83 -10.00
N ASN A 523 -26.80 2.69 -10.42
CA ASN A 523 -27.42 1.77 -11.34
C ASN A 523 -28.04 0.61 -10.56
N PHE A 524 -29.35 0.38 -10.72
CA PHE A 524 -30.07 -0.76 -10.15
C PHE A 524 -30.37 -1.79 -11.22
N LYS A 525 -30.00 -3.05 -10.94
CA LYS A 525 -30.27 -4.19 -11.81
C LYS A 525 -31.09 -5.24 -11.10
N THR A 526 -32.00 -5.88 -11.82
CA THR A 526 -32.71 -7.07 -11.34
C THR A 526 -33.16 -7.98 -12.49
N THR A 527 -33.09 -9.29 -12.25
CA THR A 527 -33.67 -10.33 -13.12
C THR A 527 -35.03 -10.83 -12.62
N ILE A 528 -35.54 -10.27 -11.52
CA ILE A 528 -36.77 -10.68 -10.85
C ILE A 528 -37.66 -9.44 -10.64
N ALA A 529 -38.91 -9.49 -11.08
CA ALA A 529 -39.88 -8.45 -10.76
C ALA A 529 -40.42 -8.68 -9.34
N ASP A 530 -40.10 -7.77 -8.40
CA ASP A 530 -40.47 -7.94 -6.99
C ASP A 530 -40.34 -6.62 -6.19
N THR A 531 -40.46 -6.74 -4.86
CA THR A 531 -40.24 -5.68 -3.89
C THR A 531 -38.83 -5.73 -3.35
N TYR A 532 -38.18 -4.58 -3.31
CA TYR A 532 -36.77 -4.40 -2.89
C TYR A 532 -36.63 -3.41 -1.75
N SER A 533 -35.55 -3.51 -1.00
CA SER A 533 -35.17 -2.52 -0.01
C SER A 533 -33.73 -2.09 -0.19
N VAL A 534 -33.46 -0.80 -0.02
CA VAL A 534 -32.09 -0.26 0.14
C VAL A 534 -31.93 0.18 1.59
N THR A 535 -30.89 -0.34 2.24
CA THR A 535 -30.61 -0.08 3.66
C THR A 535 -29.18 0.38 3.86
N LEU A 536 -28.95 1.36 4.71
CA LEU A 536 -27.64 1.73 5.21
C LEU A 536 -27.25 0.76 6.34
N THR A 537 -26.29 -0.13 6.09
CA THR A 537 -25.93 -1.19 7.04
C THR A 537 -24.75 -0.86 7.93
N GLU A 538 -23.75 -0.18 7.38
CA GLU A 538 -22.52 0.17 8.08
C GLU A 538 -22.05 1.56 7.66
N LYS A 539 -21.37 2.27 8.56
CA LYS A 539 -20.86 3.62 8.31
C LYS A 539 -19.68 3.94 9.22
N GLU A 540 -18.76 4.76 8.72
CA GLU A 540 -17.51 5.14 9.40
C GLU A 540 -17.17 6.60 9.13
N GLY A 541 -16.24 7.14 9.93
CA GLY A 541 -15.77 8.50 9.79
C GLY A 541 -16.90 9.53 9.97
N ILE A 542 -16.95 10.53 9.09
CA ILE A 542 -17.97 11.60 9.13
C ILE A 542 -19.39 11.06 9.01
N PHE A 543 -19.60 9.92 8.34
CA PHE A 543 -20.93 9.34 8.12
C PHE A 543 -21.57 8.77 9.40
N MET A 544 -20.84 8.72 10.49
CA MET A 544 -21.44 8.44 11.79
C MET A 544 -22.52 9.46 12.15
N SER A 545 -22.39 10.71 11.70
CA SER A 545 -23.31 11.82 11.96
C SER A 545 -23.89 12.47 10.70
N GLN A 546 -23.19 12.41 9.56
CA GLN A 546 -23.61 13.00 8.29
C GLN A 546 -24.85 12.26 7.74
N PRO A 547 -25.99 12.96 7.48
CA PRO A 547 -27.14 12.34 6.84
C PRO A 547 -26.83 11.81 5.43
N ILE A 548 -27.46 10.68 5.08
CA ILE A 548 -27.38 10.05 3.76
C ILE A 548 -28.81 9.86 3.24
N TYR A 549 -29.10 10.44 2.09
CA TYR A 549 -30.39 10.37 1.45
C TYR A 549 -30.33 9.57 0.15
N LEU A 550 -31.34 8.75 -0.11
CA LEU A 550 -31.57 8.10 -1.38
C LEU A 550 -32.68 8.87 -2.12
N ARG A 551 -32.41 9.34 -3.32
CA ARG A 551 -33.40 9.87 -4.25
C ARG A 551 -33.78 8.78 -5.24
N ASP A 552 -35.06 8.45 -5.35
CA ASP A 552 -35.62 7.64 -6.43
C ASP A 552 -36.16 8.58 -7.52
N ASN A 553 -35.46 8.66 -8.64
CA ASN A 553 -35.78 9.55 -9.75
C ASN A 553 -37.05 9.10 -10.49
N GLN A 554 -37.47 7.84 -10.35
CA GLN A 554 -38.72 7.34 -10.94
C GLN A 554 -39.95 7.86 -10.19
N THR A 555 -39.89 7.98 -8.87
CA THR A 555 -40.96 8.41 -8.00
C THR A 555 -40.81 9.84 -7.49
N SER A 556 -39.66 10.49 -7.76
CA SER A 556 -39.26 11.79 -7.21
C SER A 556 -39.29 11.82 -5.68
N THR A 557 -38.99 10.69 -5.04
CA THR A 557 -38.99 10.53 -3.58
C THR A 557 -37.56 10.69 -3.06
N ILE A 558 -37.39 11.43 -1.95
CA ILE A 558 -36.16 11.51 -1.21
C ILE A 558 -36.37 10.88 0.16
N HIS A 559 -35.52 9.92 0.52
CA HIS A 559 -35.64 9.14 1.73
C HIS A 559 -34.33 9.18 2.54
N ASN A 560 -34.44 9.41 3.83
CA ASN A 560 -33.29 9.39 4.74
C ASN A 560 -32.95 7.95 5.16
N LEU A 561 -31.87 7.40 4.63
CA LEU A 561 -31.46 6.03 4.90
C LEU A 561 -30.97 5.78 6.34
N GLN A 562 -30.65 6.83 7.10
CA GLN A 562 -30.32 6.69 8.52
C GLN A 562 -31.57 6.47 9.40
N GLN A 563 -32.76 6.81 8.93
CA GLN A 563 -34.02 6.65 9.66
C GLN A 563 -34.65 5.28 9.43
N SER A 564 -34.66 4.82 8.16
CA SER A 564 -35.25 3.52 7.80
C SER A 564 -34.77 3.06 6.43
N ALA A 565 -35.03 1.79 6.10
CA ALA A 565 -34.85 1.26 4.75
C ALA A 565 -35.82 1.92 3.75
N TYR A 566 -35.35 2.17 2.52
CA TYR A 566 -36.22 2.58 1.42
C TYR A 566 -36.76 1.33 0.71
N ILE A 567 -38.05 1.20 0.65
CA ILE A 567 -38.78 0.05 0.04
C ILE A 567 -39.41 0.50 -1.28
N PHE A 568 -39.23 -0.29 -2.35
CA PHE A 568 -39.75 -0.01 -3.67
C PHE A 568 -40.04 -1.28 -4.45
N THR A 569 -40.90 -1.20 -5.45
CA THR A 569 -41.16 -2.27 -6.42
C THR A 569 -40.42 -2.00 -7.73
N SER A 570 -40.06 -3.06 -8.44
CA SER A 570 -39.46 -2.95 -9.76
C SER A 570 -39.78 -4.14 -10.65
N ASP A 571 -39.93 -3.88 -11.93
CA ASP A 571 -39.89 -4.90 -12.98
C ASP A 571 -38.44 -5.38 -13.22
N VAL A 572 -38.30 -6.46 -14.00
CA VAL A 572 -37.00 -6.94 -14.49
C VAL A 572 -36.36 -5.88 -15.38
N GLY A 573 -35.09 -5.60 -15.16
CA GLY A 573 -34.38 -4.62 -15.97
C GLY A 573 -33.06 -4.14 -15.40
N ASN A 574 -32.44 -3.22 -16.15
CA ASN A 574 -31.27 -2.45 -15.77
C ASN A 574 -31.67 -0.96 -15.79
N PHE A 575 -31.70 -0.34 -14.63
CA PHE A 575 -32.26 0.99 -14.40
C PHE A 575 -31.15 1.97 -14.05
N ALA A 576 -30.36 2.36 -15.06
CA ALA A 576 -29.29 3.34 -14.90
C ALA A 576 -29.86 4.70 -14.47
N GLY A 577 -29.30 5.26 -13.40
CA GLY A 577 -29.72 6.58 -12.88
C GLY A 577 -31.11 6.59 -12.23
N ARG A 578 -31.69 5.44 -11.88
CA ARG A 578 -32.91 5.40 -11.07
C ARG A 578 -32.68 6.00 -9.70
N PHE A 579 -31.57 5.72 -9.08
CA PHE A 579 -31.26 6.20 -7.74
C PHE A 579 -30.04 7.12 -7.74
N ASP A 580 -30.07 8.10 -6.82
CA ASP A 580 -28.93 8.92 -6.47
C ASP A 580 -28.75 8.93 -4.96
N ILE A 581 -27.49 9.00 -4.51
CA ILE A 581 -27.17 9.32 -3.13
C ILE A 581 -26.89 10.82 -3.01
N LEU A 582 -27.46 11.44 -1.97
CA LEU A 582 -27.34 12.85 -1.62
C LEU A 582 -26.95 12.99 -0.15
N TYR A 583 -26.33 14.11 0.22
CA TYR A 583 -25.90 14.39 1.61
C TYR A 583 -26.57 15.62 2.22
N ASP A 584 -27.32 16.38 1.43
CA ASP A 584 -28.14 17.50 1.88
C ASP A 584 -29.58 17.31 1.37
N SER A 585 -30.54 17.45 2.27
CA SER A 585 -31.96 17.42 1.92
C SER A 585 -32.41 18.63 1.08
N ALA A 586 -31.67 19.75 1.16
CA ALA A 586 -31.93 20.95 0.37
C ALA A 586 -31.58 20.80 -1.12
N LEU A 587 -30.72 19.83 -1.49
CA LEU A 587 -30.47 19.43 -2.89
C LEU A 587 -31.72 18.79 -3.56
N SER A 588 -32.81 18.66 -2.82
CA SER A 588 -34.09 18.17 -3.31
C SER A 588 -34.87 19.16 -4.18
N ASN A 589 -34.50 20.43 -4.23
CA ASN A 589 -35.19 21.44 -5.04
C ASN A 589 -34.72 21.38 -6.49
N ASN A 590 -35.53 20.78 -7.31
CA ASN A 590 -35.81 20.91 -8.76
C ASN A 590 -34.71 21.31 -9.77
N ASP A 591 -33.54 21.80 -9.35
CA ASP A 591 -32.54 22.33 -10.29
C ASP A 591 -31.76 21.22 -11.03
N ASN A 592 -31.56 20.02 -10.42
CA ASN A 592 -30.81 18.92 -11.04
C ASN A 592 -31.67 17.98 -11.92
N TYR A 593 -33.00 17.99 -11.80
CA TYR A 593 -33.88 17.20 -12.66
C TYR A 593 -33.83 17.67 -14.13
N PHE A 594 -33.45 18.94 -14.34
CA PHE A 594 -33.31 19.53 -15.67
C PHE A 594 -31.92 19.37 -16.28
N GLU A 595 -30.86 19.17 -15.49
CA GLU A 595 -29.48 19.09 -16.01
C GLU A 595 -29.27 17.90 -16.97
N ASN A 596 -29.95 16.79 -16.76
CA ASN A 596 -29.80 15.61 -17.60
C ASN A 596 -30.75 15.56 -18.79
N ASN A 597 -31.79 16.42 -18.85
CA ASN A 597 -32.76 16.43 -19.92
C ASN A 597 -32.46 17.42 -21.05
N ILE A 598 -31.51 18.34 -20.83
CA ILE A 598 -31.10 19.29 -21.86
C ILE A 598 -29.62 19.08 -22.16
N LEU A 599 -29.31 18.70 -23.38
CA LEU A 599 -27.95 18.52 -23.90
C LEU A 599 -27.59 19.73 -24.78
N VAL A 600 -26.42 20.30 -24.56
CA VAL A 600 -25.87 21.37 -25.40
C VAL A 600 -24.49 20.94 -25.89
N PHE A 601 -24.32 20.83 -27.20
CA PHE A 601 -23.08 20.37 -27.83
C PHE A 601 -22.87 21.03 -29.20
N SER A 602 -21.65 21.02 -29.69
CA SER A 602 -21.30 21.52 -31.03
C SER A 602 -21.22 20.37 -32.04
N SER A 603 -21.81 20.55 -33.21
CA SER A 603 -21.70 19.62 -34.32
C SER A 603 -21.85 20.34 -35.66
N ASN A 604 -20.96 20.05 -36.62
CA ASN A 604 -21.00 20.60 -37.98
C ASN A 604 -21.17 22.14 -38.05
N SER A 605 -20.40 22.87 -37.23
CA SER A 605 -20.44 24.34 -37.10
C SER A 605 -21.78 24.90 -36.62
N ASN A 606 -22.63 24.09 -36.00
CA ASN A 606 -23.85 24.52 -35.31
C ASN A 606 -23.71 24.21 -33.82
N LEU A 607 -24.29 25.07 -32.98
CA LEU A 607 -24.57 24.77 -31.59
C LEU A 607 -25.92 24.10 -31.51
N ILE A 608 -25.95 22.86 -31.02
CA ILE A 608 -27.20 22.09 -30.91
C ILE A 608 -27.63 22.08 -29.46
N VAL A 609 -28.87 22.41 -29.21
CA VAL A 609 -29.57 22.30 -27.92
C VAL A 609 -30.67 21.30 -28.07
N LYS A 610 -30.62 20.21 -27.30
CA LYS A 610 -31.62 19.13 -27.36
C LYS A 610 -32.18 18.88 -25.98
N SER A 611 -33.48 18.89 -25.88
CA SER A 611 -34.25 18.48 -24.70
C SER A 611 -34.87 17.11 -24.92
N THR A 612 -34.80 16.23 -23.93
CA THR A 612 -35.40 14.89 -24.01
C THR A 612 -36.84 14.85 -23.52
N LYS A 613 -37.34 15.93 -22.88
CA LYS A 613 -38.65 15.95 -22.24
C LYS A 613 -39.43 17.23 -22.51
N ASP A 614 -38.90 18.37 -22.13
CA ASP A 614 -39.64 19.61 -22.08
C ASP A 614 -39.29 20.51 -23.27
N LEU A 615 -40.30 21.22 -23.86
CA LEU A 615 -40.07 22.07 -25.00
C LEU A 615 -39.20 23.29 -24.63
N ILE A 616 -38.25 23.62 -25.47
CA ILE A 616 -37.37 24.78 -25.32
C ILE A 616 -38.18 26.05 -25.62
N ASP A 617 -38.15 27.01 -24.69
CA ASP A 617 -38.75 28.36 -24.86
C ASP A 617 -37.75 29.35 -25.41
N SER A 618 -36.56 29.40 -24.77
CA SER A 618 -35.57 30.42 -25.15
C SER A 618 -34.13 29.94 -24.90
N ILE A 619 -33.20 30.47 -25.70
CA ILE A 619 -31.79 30.21 -25.61
C ILE A 619 -31.00 31.54 -25.64
N ALA A 620 -30.18 31.78 -24.63
CA ALA A 620 -29.27 32.92 -24.57
C ALA A 620 -27.82 32.43 -24.47
N ILE A 621 -26.93 33.00 -25.27
CA ILE A 621 -25.53 32.60 -25.36
C ILE A 621 -24.64 33.79 -25.03
N TYR A 622 -23.66 33.56 -24.15
CA TYR A 622 -22.72 34.54 -23.67
C TYR A 622 -21.28 34.07 -23.89
N ASP A 623 -20.37 35.00 -24.07
CA ASP A 623 -18.93 34.74 -23.95
C ASP A 623 -18.50 34.69 -22.46
N LEU A 624 -17.24 34.32 -22.18
CA LEU A 624 -16.73 34.21 -20.80
C LEU A 624 -16.69 35.55 -20.06
N SER A 625 -16.75 36.70 -20.79
CA SER A 625 -16.82 38.04 -20.19
C SER A 625 -18.26 38.41 -19.80
N GLY A 626 -19.25 37.57 -20.09
CA GLY A 626 -20.67 37.82 -19.83
C GLY A 626 -21.35 38.66 -20.91
N ARG A 627 -20.69 38.92 -22.06
CA ARG A 627 -21.31 39.64 -23.18
C ARG A 627 -22.27 38.70 -23.91
N LEU A 628 -23.49 39.16 -24.13
CA LEU A 628 -24.52 38.47 -24.87
C LEU A 628 -24.15 38.37 -26.35
N LEU A 629 -24.12 37.15 -26.89
CA LEU A 629 -23.85 36.86 -28.31
C LEU A 629 -25.10 36.53 -29.10
N LEU A 630 -26.06 35.82 -28.47
CA LEU A 630 -27.33 35.42 -29.06
C LEU A 630 -28.42 35.39 -27.97
N ASN A 631 -29.65 35.81 -28.31
CA ASN A 631 -30.82 35.66 -27.44
C ASN A 631 -32.07 35.46 -28.31
N GLU A 632 -32.49 34.20 -28.41
CA GLU A 632 -33.67 33.83 -29.19
C GLU A 632 -34.73 33.23 -28.28
N LYS A 633 -36.02 33.43 -28.61
CA LYS A 633 -37.17 33.03 -27.80
C LYS A 633 -38.31 32.50 -28.68
N GLY A 634 -39.17 31.70 -28.07
CA GLY A 634 -40.37 31.19 -28.71
C GLY A 634 -40.15 29.98 -29.60
N PHE A 635 -39.14 29.15 -29.29
CA PHE A 635 -38.80 27.96 -30.09
C PHE A 635 -39.92 26.91 -30.08
N ASN A 636 -40.44 26.54 -28.93
CA ASN A 636 -41.48 25.53 -28.79
C ASN A 636 -41.14 24.18 -29.44
N SER A 637 -39.89 23.72 -29.29
CA SER A 637 -39.32 22.52 -29.88
C SER A 637 -38.48 21.72 -28.87
N LEU A 638 -38.21 20.47 -29.18
CA LEU A 638 -37.32 19.61 -28.39
C LEU A 638 -35.85 19.69 -28.84
N GLU A 639 -35.59 20.26 -30.03
CA GLU A 639 -34.24 20.36 -30.56
C GLU A 639 -34.07 21.64 -31.39
N GLU A 640 -32.99 22.40 -31.15
CA GLU A 640 -32.68 23.61 -31.86
C GLU A 640 -31.24 23.62 -32.36
N HIS A 641 -31.05 24.11 -33.58
CA HIS A 641 -29.78 24.24 -34.26
C HIS A 641 -29.41 25.71 -34.46
N LEU A 642 -28.51 26.23 -33.65
CA LEU A 642 -28.15 27.64 -33.66
C LEU A 642 -26.92 27.87 -34.51
N LYS A 643 -27.02 28.76 -35.47
CA LYS A 643 -25.87 29.21 -36.31
C LYS A 643 -25.16 30.38 -35.62
N ILE A 644 -24.04 30.12 -35.05
CA ILE A 644 -23.17 31.13 -34.44
C ILE A 644 -21.82 31.13 -35.19
N ARG A 645 -21.16 32.25 -35.25
CA ARG A 645 -19.80 32.28 -35.81
C ARG A 645 -18.87 31.51 -34.90
N GLN A 646 -18.28 30.42 -35.41
CA GLN A 646 -17.34 29.58 -34.69
C GLN A 646 -16.11 30.40 -34.27
N THR A 647 -15.75 30.35 -32.98
CA THR A 647 -14.69 31.21 -32.41
C THR A 647 -13.61 30.47 -31.66
N ASN A 648 -13.70 29.11 -31.55
CA ASN A 648 -12.84 28.30 -30.68
C ASN A 648 -12.73 28.80 -29.23
N GLN A 649 -13.85 29.29 -28.69
CA GLN A 649 -13.96 29.83 -27.34
C GLN A 649 -14.99 29.05 -26.53
N VAL A 650 -14.84 29.11 -25.21
CA VAL A 650 -15.87 28.59 -24.32
C VAL A 650 -17.04 29.58 -24.27
N LEU A 651 -18.23 29.08 -24.62
CA LEU A 651 -19.48 29.83 -24.54
C LEU A 651 -20.29 29.38 -23.33
N ILE A 652 -21.05 30.29 -22.72
CA ILE A 652 -22.03 30.03 -21.68
C ILE A 652 -23.40 30.03 -22.33
N VAL A 653 -24.07 28.89 -22.38
CA VAL A 653 -25.37 28.72 -22.99
C VAL A 653 -26.42 28.58 -21.89
N LYS A 654 -27.38 29.50 -21.87
CA LYS A 654 -28.52 29.50 -20.97
C LYS A 654 -29.77 29.10 -21.74
N VAL A 655 -30.33 27.95 -21.41
CA VAL A 655 -31.55 27.41 -22.02
C VAL A 655 -32.69 27.54 -21.01
N LYS A 656 -33.85 28.01 -21.47
CA LYS A 656 -35.08 28.04 -20.69
C LYS A 656 -36.17 27.23 -21.40
N THR A 657 -36.87 26.40 -20.66
CA THR A 657 -38.02 25.61 -21.16
C THR A 657 -39.34 26.31 -20.93
N ILE A 658 -40.42 25.85 -21.58
CA ILE A 658 -41.77 26.47 -21.53
C ILE A 658 -42.33 26.45 -20.11
N ASP A 659 -42.06 25.42 -19.33
CA ASP A 659 -42.46 25.30 -17.93
C ASP A 659 -41.63 26.20 -16.97
N GLY A 660 -40.65 26.95 -17.51
CA GLY A 660 -39.87 27.97 -16.79
C GLY A 660 -38.55 27.50 -16.24
N ALA A 661 -38.16 26.24 -16.43
CA ALA A 661 -36.86 25.72 -16.00
C ALA A 661 -35.70 26.32 -16.80
N VAL A 662 -34.56 26.49 -16.16
CA VAL A 662 -33.36 27.10 -16.75
C VAL A 662 -32.16 26.19 -16.58
N LYS A 663 -31.46 25.88 -17.68
CA LYS A 663 -30.16 25.25 -17.67
C LYS A 663 -29.06 26.22 -18.15
N ILE A 664 -27.91 26.19 -17.50
CA ILE A 664 -26.72 26.92 -17.93
C ILE A 664 -25.59 25.91 -18.13
N GLN A 665 -25.03 25.89 -19.34
CA GLN A 665 -23.95 24.97 -19.69
C GLN A 665 -22.79 25.71 -20.40
N LYS A 666 -21.55 25.33 -20.09
CA LYS A 666 -20.37 25.78 -20.83
C LYS A 666 -20.09 24.82 -21.98
N VAL A 667 -19.86 25.36 -23.17
CA VAL A 667 -19.57 24.58 -24.38
C VAL A 667 -18.40 25.20 -25.13
N LEU A 668 -17.46 24.38 -25.57
CA LEU A 668 -16.42 24.82 -26.49
C LEU A 668 -17.00 24.86 -27.91
N PHE A 669 -16.96 26.03 -28.57
CA PHE A 669 -17.57 26.22 -29.90
C PHE A 669 -16.70 27.03 -30.85
#